data_573f7c2b129c627d1ec1919c0939984c
#
_entry.id   573f7c2b129c627d1ec1919c0939984c
#
_cell.length_a   1.000
_cell.length_b   1.000
_cell.length_c   1.000
_cell.angle_alpha   90.00
_cell.angle_beta   90.00
_cell.angle_gamma   90.00
#
_symmetry.space_group_name_H-M   'P 1'
#
loop_
_entity.id
_entity.type
_entity.pdbx_description
1 polymer ?
#
loop_
_entity_poly.entity_id
_entity_poly.type
_entity_poly.pdbx_seq_one_letter_code
_entity_poly.pdbx_strand_id
1 'polypeptide(L)'
;MAERPGSRRSILGIFDCWSAGLYRLVSRSWLGRCLTGYRREPTALLSGETRARGMHAMSDRRCRVVRAAEGSRVLAVARRLVHLLADCPARLYGLFFLLYGIVCCLIRLLQPFLIAGRSLDLRGIVFSGILALVALPFALTRRSLAGAVGSGRMGYALTCRLLGMPEDRVADPCIETPIALFYVAAALGGGAAAATVWIHPMIIPVGFLTLGLLCMVLSRPETGVALSALMLPAVWIWERALHVLAALILLTWVGYGFKLLLMHRSFRLGRLDAAMLLFGILLAGGGLFGVRFSGAGLRQGLLMAALLSEYFLIVNLMNSRAALRRCMGGVGATLVLIVLLSCVRLLPAEFSGWLDEYRLGAVLTDGMRTAAGFLNALWSASFEQLLVLALPWLFVFLLSRRRLLTAVPCIGLAVLCGWLIWQTHSLLGIGAALLGCLLFALLYGHTSLTVMLSLFPLALTGGLWYTYFHPVSELVAQLERAVRAGTGRHIRLWPGVFRMIADYPTGVGLGDAAFRAVYPQYAEPGAATAESASSLYLDLLTTLGIPGLAVALAALWLFCSKSFTCLRRCRDRWDRTVIIAGLCTVLNFMLLGVLRSVGMSPQLFFCLILVMGICSSLASVCAEEQEVLAAERRGETPEQEDCFLWVNT
;
A
#
# COMPACT_ATOMS: atom_id res chain seq x y z
N MET A 1 -26.46 23.15 4.37
CA MET A 1 -27.34 22.00 4.69
C MET A 1 -28.05 22.28 5.98
N ALA A 2 -29.36 22.59 5.92
CA ALA A 2 -30.18 22.81 7.11
C ALA A 2 -30.31 21.48 7.87
N GLU A 3 -29.94 21.48 9.14
CA GLU A 3 -30.10 20.34 10.05
C GLU A 3 -31.56 20.01 10.22
N ARG A 4 -32.01 18.83 9.85
CA ARG A 4 -33.35 18.34 10.20
C ARG A 4 -33.41 18.14 11.73
N PRO A 5 -34.37 18.77 12.44
CA PRO A 5 -34.41 18.79 13.92
C PRO A 5 -34.72 17.43 14.58
N GLY A 6 -34.88 16.34 13.83
CA GLY A 6 -35.18 14.99 14.36
C GLY A 6 -33.98 14.06 14.53
N SER A 7 -32.77 14.40 14.03
CA SER A 7 -31.64 13.50 14.00
C SER A 7 -30.87 13.33 15.33
N ARG A 8 -31.09 14.20 16.30
CA ARG A 8 -30.32 14.23 17.56
C ARG A 8 -30.60 13.06 18.52
N ARG A 9 -31.73 12.35 18.33
CA ARG A 9 -32.14 11.23 19.24
C ARG A 9 -31.77 9.85 18.76
N SER A 10 -31.15 9.69 17.59
CA SER A 10 -30.65 8.41 17.12
C SER A 10 -29.19 8.23 17.54
N ILE A 11 -28.77 6.98 17.78
CA ILE A 11 -27.36 6.62 18.06
C ILE A 11 -26.45 7.20 16.98
N LEU A 12 -26.89 7.21 15.72
CA LEU A 12 -26.20 7.80 14.56
C LEU A 12 -26.02 9.32 14.70
N GLY A 13 -27.02 10.03 15.24
CA GLY A 13 -26.93 11.47 15.51
C GLY A 13 -25.95 11.82 16.63
N ILE A 14 -25.75 10.92 17.59
CA ILE A 14 -24.74 11.09 18.65
C ILE A 14 -23.34 11.00 18.04
N PHE A 15 -23.08 10.02 17.16
CA PHE A 15 -21.79 9.90 16.44
C PHE A 15 -21.50 11.10 15.55
N ASP A 16 -22.50 11.64 14.86
CA ASP A 16 -22.33 12.85 14.04
C ASP A 16 -22.00 14.09 14.89
N CYS A 17 -22.66 14.27 16.03
CA CYS A 17 -22.37 15.35 16.97
C CYS A 17 -20.96 15.21 17.56
N TRP A 18 -20.59 14.00 17.94
CA TRP A 18 -19.27 13.70 18.50
C TRP A 18 -18.16 13.93 17.47
N SER A 19 -18.33 13.43 16.25
CA SER A 19 -17.37 13.63 15.16
C SER A 19 -17.20 15.10 14.78
N ALA A 20 -18.29 15.88 14.80
CA ALA A 20 -18.26 17.32 14.58
C ALA A 20 -17.55 18.07 15.73
N GLY A 21 -17.72 17.60 16.96
CA GLY A 21 -17.00 18.09 18.14
C GLY A 21 -15.51 17.83 18.03
N LEU A 22 -15.15 16.61 17.72
CA LEU A 22 -13.76 16.17 17.52
C LEU A 22 -13.05 16.94 16.39
N TYR A 23 -13.74 17.14 15.26
CA TYR A 23 -13.22 17.95 14.16
C TYR A 23 -12.97 19.40 14.60
N ARG A 24 -13.88 20.01 15.36
CA ARG A 24 -13.69 21.36 15.91
C ARG A 24 -12.51 21.45 16.85
N LEU A 25 -12.31 20.43 17.69
CA LEU A 25 -11.19 20.35 18.63
C LEU A 25 -9.86 20.22 17.88
N VAL A 26 -9.76 19.31 16.93
CA VAL A 26 -8.55 19.10 16.12
C VAL A 26 -8.24 20.34 15.26
N SER A 27 -9.25 20.92 14.59
CA SER A 27 -9.05 22.10 13.74
C SER A 27 -8.65 23.37 14.54
N ARG A 28 -9.06 23.47 15.80
CA ARG A 28 -8.68 24.57 16.71
C ARG A 28 -7.38 24.32 17.43
N SER A 29 -6.86 23.09 17.44
CA SER A 29 -5.56 22.75 18.05
C SER A 29 -4.42 23.51 17.36
N TRP A 30 -3.28 23.65 18.04
CA TRP A 30 -2.09 24.25 17.44
C TRP A 30 -1.67 23.52 16.16
N LEU A 31 -1.66 22.19 16.21
CA LEU A 31 -1.34 21.33 15.06
C LEU A 31 -2.34 21.52 13.90
N GLY A 32 -3.65 21.53 14.20
CA GLY A 32 -4.68 21.79 13.21
C GLY A 32 -4.57 23.19 12.58
N ARG A 33 -4.25 24.22 13.36
CA ARG A 33 -4.01 25.57 12.85
C ARG A 33 -2.74 25.66 12.00
N CYS A 34 -1.68 24.97 12.38
CA CYS A 34 -0.48 24.89 11.54
C CYS A 34 -0.76 24.24 10.19
N LEU A 35 -1.46 23.12 10.17
CA LEU A 35 -1.80 22.39 8.94
C LEU A 35 -2.83 23.15 8.09
N THR A 36 -3.90 23.69 8.70
CA THR A 36 -4.96 24.43 8.00
C THR A 36 -4.57 25.86 7.62
N GLY A 37 -3.50 26.41 8.18
CA GLY A 37 -2.95 27.70 7.76
C GLY A 37 -2.48 27.72 6.30
N TYR A 38 -2.28 26.55 5.68
CA TYR A 38 -2.01 26.40 4.26
C TYR A 38 -3.28 26.20 3.41
N ARG A 39 -4.49 26.39 3.99
CA ARG A 39 -5.79 25.99 3.44
C ARG A 39 -6.50 27.09 2.65
N ARG A 40 -5.95 28.24 2.43
CA ARG A 40 -6.74 29.40 1.93
C ARG A 40 -7.07 29.38 0.44
N GLU A 41 -6.60 28.41 -0.35
CA GLU A 41 -6.98 28.31 -1.76
C GLU A 41 -7.26 26.88 -2.20
N PRO A 42 -8.25 26.67 -3.12
CA PRO A 42 -8.50 25.36 -3.68
C PRO A 42 -7.30 24.92 -4.52
N THR A 43 -6.89 23.75 -4.29
CA THR A 43 -6.04 22.75 -4.96
C THR A 43 -5.43 23.02 -6.34
N ALA A 44 -5.47 24.21 -6.88
CA ALA A 44 -4.68 24.56 -8.05
C ALA A 44 -3.18 24.46 -7.71
N LEU A 45 -2.38 23.92 -8.57
CA LEU A 45 -0.98 24.27 -8.69
C LEU A 45 -0.97 25.79 -8.74
N LEU A 46 -0.55 26.43 -7.63
CA LEU A 46 -0.59 27.88 -7.52
C LEU A 46 0.16 28.45 -8.71
N SER A 47 -0.55 29.16 -9.58
CA SER A 47 0.11 29.93 -10.63
C SER A 47 1.11 30.88 -10.00
N GLY A 48 2.15 31.31 -10.73
CA GLY A 48 3.17 32.21 -10.16
C GLY A 48 2.56 33.45 -9.51
N GLU A 49 1.46 33.98 -10.05
CA GLU A 49 0.74 35.15 -9.51
C GLU A 49 -0.05 34.83 -8.23
N THR A 50 -0.73 33.68 -8.16
CA THR A 50 -1.45 33.23 -6.98
C THR A 50 -0.49 32.93 -5.84
N ARG A 51 0.70 32.42 -6.19
CA ARG A 51 1.80 32.20 -5.25
C ARG A 51 2.33 33.53 -4.71
N ALA A 52 2.53 34.55 -5.55
CA ALA A 52 2.97 35.88 -5.13
C ALA A 52 1.93 36.53 -4.21
N ARG A 53 0.63 36.48 -4.55
CA ARG A 53 -0.48 36.98 -3.70
C ARG A 53 -0.55 36.23 -2.36
N GLY A 54 -0.39 34.91 -2.37
CA GLY A 54 -0.35 34.10 -1.15
C GLY A 54 0.85 34.45 -0.24
N MET A 55 2.00 34.75 -0.83
CA MET A 55 3.18 35.18 -0.08
C MET A 55 3.00 36.56 0.56
N HIS A 56 2.28 37.50 -0.08
CA HIS A 56 1.97 38.80 0.51
C HIS A 56 0.97 38.69 1.70
N ALA A 57 0.13 37.66 1.71
CA ALA A 57 -0.81 37.41 2.82
C ALA A 57 -0.20 36.61 3.97
N MET A 58 1.04 36.13 3.84
CA MET A 58 1.73 35.32 4.86
C MET A 58 2.45 36.22 5.90
N SER A 59 2.56 35.69 7.14
CA SER A 59 3.41 36.33 8.15
C SER A 59 4.90 36.33 7.71
N ASP A 60 5.65 37.36 8.07
CA ASP A 60 7.05 37.50 7.71
C ASP A 60 7.96 36.32 8.08
N ARG A 61 7.59 35.55 9.13
CA ARG A 61 8.31 34.34 9.50
C ARG A 61 8.13 33.23 8.44
N ARG A 62 6.93 33.06 7.91
CA ARG A 62 6.66 32.05 6.86
C ARG A 62 7.32 32.43 5.54
N CYS A 63 7.27 33.67 5.14
CA CYS A 63 7.99 34.17 3.95
C CYS A 63 9.50 33.94 4.05
N ARG A 64 10.11 34.09 5.25
CA ARG A 64 11.53 33.79 5.47
C ARG A 64 11.84 32.32 5.31
N VAL A 65 10.98 31.40 5.83
CA VAL A 65 11.16 29.94 5.68
C VAL A 65 11.07 29.53 4.23
N VAL A 66 10.10 30.04 3.47
CA VAL A 66 9.93 29.74 2.04
C VAL A 66 11.15 30.23 1.25
N ARG A 67 11.61 31.47 1.47
CA ARG A 67 12.81 32.01 0.82
C ARG A 67 14.08 31.25 1.19
N ALA A 68 14.23 30.84 2.46
CA ALA A 68 15.35 30.02 2.88
C ALA A 68 15.33 28.64 2.23
N ALA A 69 14.14 28.01 2.08
CA ALA A 69 13.98 26.74 1.40
C ALA A 69 14.28 26.84 -0.11
N GLU A 70 13.82 27.92 -0.77
CA GLU A 70 14.14 28.18 -2.19
C GLU A 70 15.63 28.44 -2.44
N GLY A 71 16.28 29.15 -1.53
CA GLY A 71 17.73 29.42 -1.55
C GLY A 71 18.59 28.25 -1.05
N SER A 72 18.00 27.16 -0.62
CA SER A 72 18.71 25.99 -0.09
C SER A 72 19.62 25.36 -1.15
N ARG A 73 20.92 25.32 -0.88
CA ARG A 73 21.91 24.63 -1.72
C ARG A 73 21.61 23.14 -1.83
N VAL A 74 21.09 22.51 -0.78
CA VAL A 74 20.74 21.09 -0.75
C VAL A 74 19.62 20.78 -1.74
N LEU A 75 18.56 21.59 -1.78
CA LEU A 75 17.47 21.45 -2.75
C LEU A 75 17.93 21.72 -4.18
N ALA A 76 18.81 22.70 -4.38
CA ALA A 76 19.39 22.98 -5.69
C ALA A 76 20.26 21.82 -6.19
N VAL A 77 21.09 21.22 -5.32
CA VAL A 77 21.90 20.05 -5.65
C VAL A 77 20.99 18.84 -5.91
N ALA A 78 19.99 18.58 -5.08
CA ALA A 78 19.04 17.48 -5.30
C ALA A 78 18.31 17.62 -6.64
N ARG A 79 17.82 18.81 -6.99
CA ARG A 79 17.23 19.07 -8.31
C ARG A 79 18.22 18.80 -9.46
N ARG A 80 19.44 19.32 -9.34
CA ARG A 80 20.48 19.08 -10.37
C ARG A 80 20.81 17.61 -10.51
N LEU A 81 20.89 16.86 -9.40
CA LEU A 81 21.13 15.42 -9.42
C LEU A 81 19.98 14.66 -10.12
N VAL A 82 18.73 15.01 -9.82
CA VAL A 82 17.56 14.39 -10.49
C VAL A 82 17.60 14.66 -11.99
N HIS A 83 17.87 15.91 -12.41
CA HIS A 83 17.97 16.25 -13.82
C HIS A 83 19.15 15.52 -14.48
N LEU A 84 20.31 15.51 -13.85
CA LEU A 84 21.49 14.80 -14.33
C LEU A 84 21.21 13.30 -14.53
N LEU A 85 20.56 12.66 -13.56
CA LEU A 85 20.22 11.22 -13.64
C LEU A 85 19.17 10.91 -14.71
N ALA A 86 18.13 11.75 -14.86
CA ALA A 86 17.05 11.52 -15.79
C ALA A 86 17.43 11.85 -17.25
N ASP A 87 18.17 12.93 -17.44
CA ASP A 87 18.53 13.46 -18.76
C ASP A 87 19.85 12.86 -19.29
N CYS A 88 20.57 12.08 -18.47
CA CYS A 88 21.78 11.39 -18.88
C CYS A 88 21.46 10.30 -19.94
N PRO A 89 22.27 10.19 -21.00
CA PRO A 89 22.08 9.17 -22.05
C PRO A 89 22.09 7.76 -21.49
N ALA A 90 21.10 6.94 -21.87
CA ALA A 90 20.98 5.55 -21.45
C ALA A 90 22.24 4.73 -21.77
N ARG A 91 22.93 5.12 -22.85
CA ARG A 91 24.18 4.49 -23.30
C ARG A 91 25.31 4.54 -22.28
N LEU A 92 25.41 5.63 -21.49
CA LEU A 92 26.43 5.74 -20.45
C LEU A 92 26.12 4.79 -19.28
N TYR A 93 24.87 4.70 -18.87
CA TYR A 93 24.44 3.74 -17.84
C TYR A 93 24.61 2.29 -18.34
N GLY A 94 24.20 2.03 -19.58
CA GLY A 94 24.38 0.73 -20.19
C GLY A 94 25.84 0.30 -20.22
N LEU A 95 26.76 1.18 -20.63
CA LEU A 95 28.18 0.90 -20.67
C LEU A 95 28.78 0.68 -19.27
N PHE A 96 28.40 1.54 -18.32
CA PHE A 96 28.82 1.40 -16.92
C PHE A 96 28.43 0.04 -16.34
N PHE A 97 27.14 -0.32 -16.41
CA PHE A 97 26.67 -1.59 -15.85
C PHE A 97 27.08 -2.82 -16.67
N LEU A 98 27.29 -2.68 -17.97
CA LEU A 98 27.82 -3.74 -18.81
C LEU A 98 29.25 -4.12 -18.40
N LEU A 99 30.13 -3.13 -18.31
CA LEU A 99 31.52 -3.35 -17.88
C LEU A 99 31.60 -3.75 -16.42
N TYR A 100 30.79 -3.13 -15.55
CA TYR A 100 30.65 -3.57 -14.17
C TYR A 100 30.28 -5.05 -14.09
N GLY A 101 29.26 -5.50 -14.80
CA GLY A 101 28.82 -6.90 -14.80
C GLY A 101 29.87 -7.86 -15.35
N ILE A 102 30.52 -7.53 -16.49
CA ILE A 102 31.58 -8.36 -17.08
C ILE A 102 32.76 -8.49 -16.13
N VAL A 103 33.27 -7.37 -15.60
CA VAL A 103 34.45 -7.38 -14.71
C VAL A 103 34.11 -8.08 -13.38
N CYS A 104 32.93 -7.86 -12.80
CA CYS A 104 32.48 -8.61 -11.62
C CYS A 104 32.44 -10.14 -11.90
N CYS A 105 31.89 -10.53 -13.04
CA CYS A 105 31.84 -11.94 -13.45
C CYS A 105 33.25 -12.54 -13.52
N LEU A 106 34.20 -11.85 -14.15
CA LEU A 106 35.59 -12.24 -14.24
C LEU A 106 36.24 -12.33 -12.85
N ILE A 107 36.07 -11.34 -12.00
CA ILE A 107 36.62 -11.34 -10.63
C ILE A 107 36.11 -12.56 -9.86
N ARG A 108 34.79 -12.85 -9.91
CA ARG A 108 34.19 -13.99 -9.19
C ARG A 108 34.64 -15.33 -9.75
N LEU A 109 34.88 -15.41 -11.05
CA LEU A 109 35.39 -16.61 -11.71
C LEU A 109 36.88 -16.87 -11.38
N LEU A 110 37.66 -15.79 -11.26
CA LEU A 110 39.10 -15.89 -10.94
C LEU A 110 39.36 -15.96 -9.42
N GLN A 111 38.39 -15.58 -8.57
CA GLN A 111 38.56 -15.51 -7.13
C GLN A 111 39.04 -16.78 -6.44
N PRO A 112 38.59 -18.02 -6.83
CA PRO A 112 39.11 -19.27 -6.26
C PRO A 112 40.57 -19.50 -6.57
N PHE A 113 41.07 -18.98 -7.71
CA PHE A 113 42.45 -19.15 -8.15
C PHE A 113 43.41 -18.10 -7.54
N LEU A 114 42.89 -16.92 -7.23
CA LEU A 114 43.69 -15.79 -6.73
C LEU A 114 43.72 -15.72 -5.20
N ILE A 115 42.69 -16.22 -4.51
CA ILE A 115 42.58 -16.14 -3.05
C ILE A 115 42.34 -17.53 -2.49
N ALA A 116 43.37 -18.06 -1.83
CA ALA A 116 43.29 -19.37 -1.19
C ALA A 116 42.14 -19.43 -0.16
N GLY A 117 41.35 -20.51 -0.23
CA GLY A 117 40.23 -20.74 0.71
C GLY A 117 38.88 -20.14 0.32
N ARG A 118 38.74 -19.45 -0.82
CA ARG A 118 37.44 -19.03 -1.33
C ARG A 118 36.86 -20.01 -2.34
N SER A 119 35.61 -20.41 -2.13
CA SER A 119 34.83 -21.22 -3.08
C SER A 119 34.27 -20.36 -4.22
N LEU A 120 33.93 -20.99 -5.33
CA LEU A 120 33.31 -20.36 -6.48
C LEU A 120 31.94 -19.74 -6.10
N ASP A 121 31.79 -18.43 -6.24
CA ASP A 121 30.52 -17.71 -5.99
C ASP A 121 29.63 -17.73 -7.24
N LEU A 122 28.96 -18.86 -7.45
CA LEU A 122 28.06 -19.06 -8.58
C LEU A 122 26.90 -18.02 -8.60
N ARG A 123 26.41 -17.61 -7.41
CA ARG A 123 25.34 -16.61 -7.31
C ARG A 123 25.81 -15.24 -7.78
N GLY A 124 27.01 -14.84 -7.37
CA GLY A 124 27.61 -13.57 -7.81
C GLY A 124 27.89 -13.58 -9.33
N ILE A 125 28.33 -14.72 -9.90
CA ILE A 125 28.57 -14.87 -11.34
C ILE A 125 27.25 -14.74 -12.12
N VAL A 126 26.22 -15.49 -11.75
CA VAL A 126 24.90 -15.47 -12.42
C VAL A 126 24.29 -14.06 -12.34
N PHE A 127 24.31 -13.42 -11.16
CA PHE A 127 23.80 -12.06 -11.00
C PHE A 127 24.54 -11.07 -11.89
N SER A 128 25.87 -11.11 -11.90
CA SER A 128 26.70 -10.20 -12.70
C SER A 128 26.50 -10.43 -14.20
N GLY A 129 26.34 -11.70 -14.62
CA GLY A 129 26.01 -12.06 -16.01
C GLY A 129 24.63 -11.54 -16.44
N ILE A 130 23.60 -11.72 -15.61
CA ILE A 130 22.26 -11.18 -15.87
C ILE A 130 22.30 -9.65 -15.94
N LEU A 131 23.03 -8.99 -15.03
CA LEU A 131 23.16 -7.53 -15.03
C LEU A 131 23.83 -7.03 -16.32
N ALA A 132 24.90 -7.69 -16.79
CA ALA A 132 25.54 -7.36 -18.05
C ALA A 132 24.59 -7.56 -19.25
N LEU A 133 23.83 -8.65 -19.25
CA LEU A 133 22.85 -8.93 -20.31
C LEU A 133 21.73 -7.86 -20.35
N VAL A 134 21.22 -7.46 -19.20
CA VAL A 134 20.19 -6.41 -19.08
C VAL A 134 20.75 -5.04 -19.45
N ALA A 135 22.02 -4.77 -19.17
CA ALA A 135 22.68 -3.50 -19.51
C ALA A 135 22.96 -3.35 -21.01
N LEU A 136 23.09 -4.46 -21.75
CA LEU A 136 23.45 -4.47 -23.18
C LEU A 136 22.50 -3.64 -24.06
N PRO A 137 21.16 -3.80 -24.01
CA PRO A 137 20.24 -2.97 -24.82
C PRO A 137 20.33 -1.48 -24.47
N PHE A 138 20.60 -1.12 -23.21
CA PHE A 138 20.80 0.27 -22.80
C PHE A 138 22.11 0.84 -23.38
N ALA A 139 23.18 0.04 -23.43
CA ALA A 139 24.44 0.44 -24.03
C ALA A 139 24.33 0.73 -25.53
N LEU A 140 23.38 0.10 -26.22
CA LEU A 140 23.12 0.30 -27.65
C LEU A 140 22.15 1.44 -27.94
N THR A 141 21.38 1.89 -26.96
CA THR A 141 20.31 2.89 -27.15
C THR A 141 20.86 4.31 -27.07
N ARG A 142 20.51 5.16 -28.06
CA ARG A 142 20.93 6.59 -28.12
C ARG A 142 19.95 7.56 -27.46
N ARG A 143 18.97 7.07 -26.71
CA ARG A 143 17.94 7.87 -26.02
C ARG A 143 18.35 8.20 -24.58
N SER A 144 17.66 9.14 -23.96
CA SER A 144 17.74 9.34 -22.49
C SER A 144 17.34 8.08 -21.74
N LEU A 145 17.72 7.94 -20.47
CA LEU A 145 17.34 6.78 -19.65
C LEU A 145 15.81 6.65 -19.59
N ALA A 146 15.10 7.77 -19.39
CA ALA A 146 13.64 7.80 -19.38
C ALA A 146 13.05 7.34 -20.72
N GLY A 147 13.59 7.81 -21.84
CA GLY A 147 13.17 7.43 -23.19
C GLY A 147 13.50 5.97 -23.54
N ALA A 148 14.63 5.44 -23.09
CA ALA A 148 15.01 4.05 -23.31
C ALA A 148 14.09 3.09 -22.55
N VAL A 149 13.80 3.35 -21.28
CA VAL A 149 12.88 2.55 -20.46
C VAL A 149 11.45 2.69 -20.99
N GLY A 150 11.02 3.90 -21.36
CA GLY A 150 9.66 4.19 -21.81
C GLY A 150 9.34 3.77 -23.26
N SER A 151 10.31 3.31 -24.05
CA SER A 151 10.11 2.94 -25.46
C SER A 151 9.19 1.73 -25.68
N GLY A 152 9.11 0.81 -24.71
CA GLY A 152 8.23 -0.36 -24.76
C GLY A 152 6.88 -0.12 -24.09
N ARG A 153 5.82 -0.87 -24.47
CA ARG A 153 4.49 -0.77 -23.87
C ARG A 153 4.50 -0.93 -22.34
N MET A 154 5.29 -1.89 -21.82
CA MET A 154 5.43 -2.10 -20.39
C MET A 154 6.25 -0.98 -19.73
N GLY A 155 7.35 -0.58 -20.35
CA GLY A 155 8.18 0.53 -19.88
C GLY A 155 7.43 1.85 -19.87
N TYR A 156 6.64 2.15 -20.91
CA TYR A 156 5.76 3.33 -20.95
C TYR A 156 4.70 3.27 -19.82
N ALA A 157 4.08 2.11 -19.61
CA ALA A 157 3.12 1.95 -18.53
C ALA A 157 3.79 2.15 -17.15
N LEU A 158 5.02 1.67 -16.98
CA LEU A 158 5.78 1.85 -15.74
C LEU A 158 6.19 3.31 -15.56
N THR A 159 6.82 3.95 -16.55
CA THR A 159 7.38 5.30 -16.42
C THR A 159 6.29 6.38 -16.45
N CYS A 160 5.39 6.36 -17.42
CA CYS A 160 4.39 7.42 -17.58
C CYS A 160 3.14 7.18 -16.75
N ARG A 161 2.61 5.93 -16.73
CA ARG A 161 1.36 5.64 -16.02
C ARG A 161 1.53 5.38 -14.53
N LEU A 162 2.55 4.61 -14.11
CA LEU A 162 2.77 4.29 -12.71
C LEU A 162 3.62 5.37 -12.04
N LEU A 163 4.78 5.70 -12.59
CA LEU A 163 5.71 6.65 -12.01
C LEU A 163 5.38 8.11 -12.36
N GLY A 164 4.46 8.35 -13.29
CA GLY A 164 3.96 9.69 -13.62
C GLY A 164 4.97 10.60 -14.30
N MET A 165 5.96 10.07 -15.01
CA MET A 165 6.87 10.90 -15.81
C MET A 165 6.09 11.59 -16.94
N PRO A 166 6.39 12.84 -17.27
CA PRO A 166 5.77 13.53 -18.41
C PRO A 166 6.16 12.85 -19.73
N GLU A 167 5.20 12.77 -20.64
CA GLU A 167 5.38 12.10 -21.95
C GLU A 167 6.46 12.76 -22.79
N ASP A 168 6.62 14.06 -22.68
CA ASP A 168 7.65 14.87 -23.37
C ASP A 168 9.06 14.35 -23.10
N ARG A 169 9.35 13.89 -21.87
CA ARG A 169 10.67 13.34 -21.52
C ARG A 169 10.91 11.92 -22.05
N VAL A 170 9.86 11.18 -22.31
CA VAL A 170 9.93 9.83 -22.90
C VAL A 170 10.05 9.89 -24.42
N ALA A 171 9.50 10.97 -25.04
CA ALA A 171 9.55 11.21 -26.46
C ALA A 171 10.85 11.88 -26.95
N ASP A 172 11.79 12.18 -26.03
CA ASP A 172 12.99 12.97 -26.32
C ASP A 172 13.87 12.37 -27.44
N PRO A 173 14.43 13.26 -28.30
CA PRO A 173 15.27 12.86 -29.43
C PRO A 173 16.59 12.21 -29.01
N CYS A 174 17.29 11.64 -30.00
CA CYS A 174 18.61 11.07 -29.83
C CYS A 174 19.58 12.09 -29.22
N ILE A 175 20.23 11.71 -28.11
CA ILE A 175 21.25 12.55 -27.45
C ILE A 175 22.64 12.13 -27.96
N GLU A 176 23.34 13.05 -28.58
CA GLU A 176 24.75 12.85 -28.94
C GLU A 176 25.62 12.98 -27.70
N THR A 177 26.41 11.97 -27.41
CA THR A 177 27.30 11.91 -26.24
C THR A 177 28.74 12.09 -26.69
N PRO A 178 29.52 12.98 -26.04
CA PRO A 178 30.97 13.08 -26.27
C PRO A 178 31.67 11.77 -26.00
N ILE A 179 32.60 11.39 -26.87
CA ILE A 179 33.38 10.13 -26.77
C ILE A 179 34.10 10.01 -25.42
N ALA A 180 34.58 11.14 -24.87
CA ALA A 180 35.24 11.18 -23.58
C ALA A 180 34.39 10.62 -22.43
N LEU A 181 33.06 10.85 -22.45
CA LEU A 181 32.16 10.32 -21.41
C LEU A 181 32.01 8.80 -21.46
N PHE A 182 32.23 8.17 -22.62
CA PHE A 182 32.24 6.70 -22.70
C PHE A 182 33.42 6.10 -21.96
N TYR A 183 34.62 6.70 -22.12
CA TYR A 183 35.81 6.24 -21.38
C TYR A 183 35.66 6.45 -19.87
N VAL A 184 35.04 7.57 -19.45
CA VAL A 184 34.76 7.83 -18.04
C VAL A 184 33.77 6.81 -17.48
N ALA A 185 32.66 6.53 -18.19
CA ALA A 185 31.68 5.55 -17.77
C ALA A 185 32.27 4.13 -17.68
N ALA A 186 33.10 3.78 -18.66
CA ALA A 186 33.84 2.51 -18.69
C ALA A 186 34.82 2.39 -17.52
N ALA A 187 35.62 3.39 -17.27
CA ALA A 187 36.59 3.41 -16.18
C ALA A 187 35.91 3.34 -14.80
N LEU A 188 34.80 4.10 -14.62
CA LEU A 188 33.98 4.05 -13.40
C LEU A 188 33.34 2.69 -13.21
N GLY A 189 32.82 2.07 -14.27
CA GLY A 189 32.21 0.72 -14.22
C GLY A 189 33.23 -0.34 -13.82
N GLY A 190 34.42 -0.34 -14.45
CA GLY A 190 35.53 -1.24 -14.12
C GLY A 190 36.08 -1.01 -12.71
N GLY A 191 36.27 0.24 -12.30
CA GLY A 191 36.73 0.60 -10.95
C GLY A 191 35.73 0.21 -9.86
N ALA A 192 34.44 0.44 -10.10
CA ALA A 192 33.36 0.01 -9.21
C ALA A 192 33.30 -1.53 -9.10
N ALA A 193 33.53 -2.25 -10.22
CA ALA A 193 33.61 -3.71 -10.21
C ALA A 193 34.83 -4.22 -9.39
N ALA A 194 35.99 -3.55 -9.45
CA ALA A 194 37.14 -3.90 -8.64
C ALA A 194 36.83 -3.82 -7.13
N ALA A 195 36.03 -2.85 -6.71
CA ALA A 195 35.59 -2.73 -5.31
C ALA A 195 34.77 -3.94 -4.83
N THR A 196 34.17 -4.72 -5.73
CA THR A 196 33.38 -5.93 -5.37
C THR A 196 34.25 -7.09 -4.87
N VAL A 197 35.55 -7.00 -4.89
CA VAL A 197 36.43 -7.91 -4.18
C VAL A 197 36.10 -7.88 -2.67
N TRP A 198 35.81 -6.71 -2.13
CA TRP A 198 35.48 -6.51 -0.70
C TRP A 198 33.99 -6.40 -0.44
N ILE A 199 33.20 -5.97 -1.42
CA ILE A 199 31.78 -5.64 -1.28
C ILE A 199 30.94 -6.61 -2.14
N HIS A 200 29.73 -6.93 -1.69
CA HIS A 200 28.84 -7.79 -2.48
C HIS A 200 28.43 -7.10 -3.80
N PRO A 201 28.42 -7.80 -4.96
CA PRO A 201 28.18 -7.18 -6.27
C PRO A 201 26.80 -6.54 -6.43
N MET A 202 25.82 -6.90 -5.61
CA MET A 202 24.49 -6.27 -5.64
C MET A 202 24.46 -4.86 -5.05
N ILE A 203 25.42 -4.47 -4.22
CA ILE A 203 25.34 -3.20 -3.45
C ILE A 203 25.33 -2.01 -4.38
N ILE A 204 26.17 -1.97 -5.41
CA ILE A 204 26.25 -0.81 -6.32
C ILE A 204 25.01 -0.68 -7.20
N PRO A 205 24.49 -1.71 -7.89
CA PRO A 205 23.24 -1.61 -8.65
C PRO A 205 22.03 -1.28 -7.76
N VAL A 206 21.92 -1.91 -6.60
CA VAL A 206 20.83 -1.62 -5.63
C VAL A 206 20.96 -0.21 -5.08
N GLY A 207 22.18 0.24 -4.74
CA GLY A 207 22.42 1.60 -4.29
C GLY A 207 22.05 2.63 -5.34
N PHE A 208 22.35 2.37 -6.60
CA PHE A 208 21.99 3.25 -7.72
C PHE A 208 20.45 3.29 -7.94
N LEU A 209 19.81 2.15 -7.88
CA LEU A 209 18.35 2.04 -7.96
C LEU A 209 17.67 2.79 -6.79
N THR A 210 18.16 2.58 -5.57
CA THR A 210 17.59 3.25 -4.38
C THR A 210 17.81 4.75 -4.43
N LEU A 211 18.96 5.24 -4.91
CA LEU A 211 19.20 6.66 -5.11
C LEU A 211 18.24 7.26 -6.15
N GLY A 212 18.02 6.57 -7.27
CA GLY A 212 17.06 6.98 -8.30
C GLY A 212 15.63 7.06 -7.75
N LEU A 213 15.19 6.04 -7.01
CA LEU A 213 13.88 6.02 -6.35
C LEU A 213 13.76 7.13 -5.29
N LEU A 214 14.80 7.35 -4.49
CA LEU A 214 14.86 8.44 -3.51
C LEU A 214 14.64 9.79 -4.19
N CYS A 215 15.44 10.09 -5.21
CA CYS A 215 15.33 11.34 -5.98
C CYS A 215 13.93 11.49 -6.60
N MET A 216 13.35 10.41 -7.10
CA MET A 216 12.05 10.39 -7.71
C MET A 216 10.93 10.67 -6.70
N VAL A 217 10.95 10.03 -5.53
CA VAL A 217 9.97 10.25 -4.46
C VAL A 217 10.08 11.68 -3.90
N LEU A 218 11.29 12.20 -3.71
CA LEU A 218 11.49 13.59 -3.24
C LEU A 218 10.99 14.62 -4.26
N SER A 219 11.18 14.36 -5.56
CA SER A 219 10.71 15.27 -6.62
C SER A 219 9.20 15.18 -6.83
N ARG A 220 8.62 13.95 -6.72
CA ARG A 220 7.22 13.64 -6.94
C ARG A 220 6.70 12.70 -5.85
N PRO A 221 6.23 13.22 -4.71
CA PRO A 221 5.74 12.39 -3.61
C PRO A 221 4.56 11.50 -4.00
N GLU A 222 3.83 11.83 -5.08
CA GLU A 222 2.78 10.98 -5.66
C GLU A 222 3.32 9.59 -6.07
N THR A 223 4.58 9.51 -6.51
CA THR A 223 5.22 8.23 -6.84
C THR A 223 5.52 7.40 -5.60
N GLY A 224 5.80 8.05 -4.47
CA GLY A 224 5.99 7.38 -3.19
C GLY A 224 4.75 6.60 -2.76
N VAL A 225 3.56 7.20 -2.90
CA VAL A 225 2.28 6.53 -2.62
C VAL A 225 2.03 5.35 -3.56
N ALA A 226 2.35 5.47 -4.84
CA ALA A 226 2.20 4.35 -5.77
C ALA A 226 3.19 3.21 -5.49
N LEU A 227 4.41 3.54 -5.06
CA LEU A 227 5.42 2.56 -4.66
C LEU A 227 5.08 1.88 -3.34
N SER A 228 4.50 2.60 -2.37
CA SER A 228 4.05 2.00 -1.10
C SER A 228 2.98 0.94 -1.34
N ALA A 229 2.01 1.20 -2.24
CA ALA A 229 1.02 0.22 -2.65
C ALA A 229 1.66 -1.00 -3.36
N LEU A 230 2.69 -0.78 -4.20
CA LEU A 230 3.40 -1.84 -4.90
C LEU A 230 4.27 -2.69 -3.96
N MET A 231 4.71 -2.15 -2.82
CA MET A 231 5.50 -2.89 -1.82
C MET A 231 4.69 -3.90 -1.00
N LEU A 232 3.38 -3.92 -1.11
CA LEU A 232 2.51 -4.81 -0.33
C LEU A 232 2.94 -6.30 -0.39
N PRO A 233 3.26 -6.91 -1.54
CA PRO A 233 3.76 -8.28 -1.60
C PRO A 233 5.07 -8.46 -0.85
N ALA A 234 5.99 -7.52 -1.00
CA ALA A 234 7.29 -7.58 -0.33
C ALA A 234 7.16 -7.56 1.19
N VAL A 235 6.20 -6.79 1.72
CA VAL A 235 5.90 -6.72 3.16
C VAL A 235 5.37 -8.04 3.69
N TRP A 236 4.65 -8.82 2.86
CA TRP A 236 4.17 -10.15 3.24
C TRP A 236 5.28 -11.19 3.28
N ILE A 237 6.24 -11.03 2.42
CA ILE A 237 7.34 -11.94 2.17
C ILE A 237 8.46 -11.81 3.20
N TRP A 238 8.77 -10.58 3.56
CA TRP A 238 9.96 -10.24 4.31
C TRP A 238 9.61 -9.22 5.41
N GLU A 239 9.70 -9.63 6.66
CA GLU A 239 9.37 -8.76 7.79
C GLU A 239 10.10 -7.41 7.77
N ARG A 240 11.36 -7.40 7.33
CA ARG A 240 12.14 -6.16 7.22
C ARG A 240 11.61 -5.20 6.17
N ALA A 241 10.86 -5.68 5.16
CA ALA A 241 10.22 -4.82 4.16
C ALA A 241 9.19 -3.87 4.78
N LEU A 242 8.62 -4.22 5.93
CA LEU A 242 7.74 -3.34 6.67
C LEU A 242 8.45 -2.06 7.16
N HIS A 243 9.70 -2.17 7.59
CA HIS A 243 10.51 -1.01 7.98
C HIS A 243 10.92 -0.19 6.75
N VAL A 244 11.21 -0.86 5.61
CA VAL A 244 11.48 -0.19 4.34
C VAL A 244 10.24 0.57 3.86
N LEU A 245 9.04 -0.02 4.00
CA LEU A 245 7.77 0.65 3.70
C LEU A 245 7.58 1.88 4.59
N ALA A 246 7.79 1.77 5.90
CA ALA A 246 7.69 2.90 6.83
C ALA A 246 8.70 4.01 6.47
N ALA A 247 9.93 3.65 6.10
CA ALA A 247 10.94 4.60 5.62
C ALA A 247 10.51 5.29 4.32
N LEU A 248 9.90 4.55 3.37
CA LEU A 248 9.36 5.10 2.12
C LEU A 248 8.22 6.10 2.40
N ILE A 249 7.32 5.78 3.33
CA ILE A 249 6.24 6.67 3.76
C ILE A 249 6.82 7.96 4.36
N LEU A 250 7.79 7.85 5.28
CA LEU A 250 8.45 9.00 5.87
C LEU A 250 9.18 9.86 4.83
N LEU A 251 9.86 9.22 3.87
CA LEU A 251 10.50 9.91 2.76
C LEU A 251 9.47 10.65 1.88
N THR A 252 8.33 10.04 1.64
CA THR A 252 7.21 10.66 0.90
C THR A 252 6.69 11.89 1.65
N TRP A 253 6.59 11.81 2.99
CA TRP A 253 6.27 12.96 3.85
C TRP A 253 7.30 14.08 3.73
N VAL A 254 8.59 13.77 3.67
CA VAL A 254 9.64 14.78 3.47
C VAL A 254 9.45 15.46 2.11
N GLY A 255 9.25 14.70 1.02
CA GLY A 255 8.97 15.25 -0.31
C GLY A 255 7.71 16.12 -0.34
N TYR A 256 6.62 15.65 0.30
CA TYR A 256 5.38 16.41 0.41
C TYR A 256 5.57 17.68 1.29
N GLY A 257 6.29 17.56 2.39
CA GLY A 257 6.61 18.68 3.27
C GLY A 257 7.37 19.80 2.55
N PHE A 258 8.33 19.45 1.68
CA PHE A 258 8.99 20.45 0.82
C PHE A 258 8.01 21.13 -0.13
N LYS A 259 7.06 20.39 -0.74
CA LYS A 259 6.03 21.00 -1.60
C LYS A 259 5.05 21.89 -0.82
N LEU A 260 4.73 21.54 0.42
CA LEU A 260 3.94 22.40 1.31
C LEU A 260 4.71 23.68 1.67
N LEU A 261 5.97 23.57 2.06
CA LEU A 261 6.82 24.74 2.39
C LEU A 261 6.99 25.67 1.20
N LEU A 262 7.16 25.13 -0.01
CA LEU A 262 7.26 25.90 -1.25
C LEU A 262 5.91 26.39 -1.78
N MET A 263 4.81 26.16 -1.06
CA MET A 263 3.45 26.56 -1.45
C MET A 263 2.96 25.97 -2.80
N HIS A 264 3.52 24.84 -3.22
CA HIS A 264 3.08 24.14 -4.44
C HIS A 264 1.90 23.19 -4.17
N ARG A 265 1.60 22.91 -2.91
CA ARG A 265 0.49 22.03 -2.48
C ARG A 265 -0.14 22.57 -1.19
N SER A 266 -1.41 22.27 -0.99
CA SER A 266 -2.15 22.57 0.25
C SER A 266 -2.41 21.29 1.04
N PHE A 267 -2.62 21.41 2.34
CA PHE A 267 -3.04 20.32 3.21
C PHE A 267 -4.52 20.45 3.54
N ARG A 268 -5.28 19.37 3.33
CA ARG A 268 -6.71 19.30 3.62
C ARG A 268 -6.96 18.45 4.84
N LEU A 269 -7.88 18.90 5.67
CA LEU A 269 -8.31 18.19 6.87
C LEU A 269 -9.84 18.13 6.90
N GLY A 270 -10.41 16.93 6.75
CA GLY A 270 -11.81 16.65 6.86
C GLY A 270 -12.21 16.08 8.24
N ARG A 271 -13.46 15.72 8.42
CA ARG A 271 -13.94 15.09 9.68
C ARG A 271 -13.33 13.70 9.88
N LEU A 272 -13.27 12.88 8.83
CA LEU A 272 -12.64 11.57 8.88
C LEU A 272 -11.15 11.69 9.17
N ASP A 273 -10.49 12.68 8.54
CA ASP A 273 -9.04 12.88 8.71
C ASP A 273 -8.70 13.25 10.16
N ALA A 274 -9.59 14.04 10.83
CA ALA A 274 -9.44 14.35 12.25
C ALA A 274 -9.55 13.12 13.14
N ALA A 275 -10.47 12.19 12.84
CA ALA A 275 -10.61 10.93 13.57
C ALA A 275 -9.37 10.03 13.34
N MET A 276 -8.88 9.95 12.09
CA MET A 276 -7.66 9.20 11.76
C MET A 276 -6.42 9.78 12.45
N LEU A 277 -6.32 11.11 12.52
CA LEU A 277 -5.21 11.77 13.24
C LEU A 277 -5.23 11.42 14.73
N LEU A 278 -6.40 11.52 15.36
CA LEU A 278 -6.54 11.15 16.77
C LEU A 278 -6.22 9.67 16.99
N PHE A 279 -6.65 8.79 16.10
CA PHE A 279 -6.31 7.37 16.17
C PHE A 279 -4.80 7.14 16.05
N GLY A 280 -4.11 7.87 15.17
CA GLY A 280 -2.65 7.83 15.05
C GLY A 280 -1.93 8.31 16.31
N ILE A 281 -2.44 9.36 16.95
CA ILE A 281 -1.91 9.84 18.24
C ILE A 281 -2.10 8.79 19.34
N LEU A 282 -3.26 8.12 19.39
CA LEU A 282 -3.52 7.06 20.35
C LEU A 282 -2.64 5.83 20.11
N LEU A 283 -2.38 5.46 18.84
CA LEU A 283 -1.46 4.38 18.50
C LEU A 283 -0.01 4.70 18.96
N ALA A 284 0.48 5.90 18.67
CA ALA A 284 1.81 6.32 19.12
C ALA A 284 1.86 6.43 20.65
N GLY A 285 0.80 6.99 21.27
CA GLY A 285 0.68 7.15 22.73
C GLY A 285 0.52 5.80 23.47
N GLY A 286 -0.23 4.86 22.91
CA GLY A 286 -0.41 3.52 23.50
C GLY A 286 0.90 2.75 23.64
N GLY A 287 1.89 3.04 22.79
CA GLY A 287 3.25 2.52 22.94
C GLY A 287 4.05 3.20 24.06
N LEU A 288 3.70 4.45 24.41
CA LEU A 288 4.39 5.23 25.45
C LEU A 288 3.76 5.07 26.85
N PHE A 289 2.42 5.07 26.91
CA PHE A 289 1.65 5.17 28.15
C PHE A 289 1.02 3.85 28.60
N GLY A 290 1.50 2.72 28.08
CA GLY A 290 1.06 1.39 28.56
C GLY A 290 1.44 1.15 30.02
N VAL A 291 0.72 0.24 30.70
CA VAL A 291 0.94 -0.15 32.10
C VAL A 291 2.39 -0.57 32.37
N ARG A 292 3.06 -1.14 31.38
CA ARG A 292 4.50 -1.39 31.39
C ARG A 292 5.10 -0.85 30.10
N PHE A 293 5.94 0.18 30.21
CA PHE A 293 6.73 0.66 29.09
C PHE A 293 7.58 -0.47 28.52
N SER A 294 7.41 -0.78 27.26
CA SER A 294 8.27 -1.69 26.52
C SER A 294 8.75 -1.03 25.23
N GLY A 295 10.06 -1.10 24.98
CA GLY A 295 10.61 -0.57 23.72
C GLY A 295 10.04 -1.28 22.48
N ALA A 296 9.54 -2.50 22.61
CA ALA A 296 8.83 -3.23 21.56
C ALA A 296 7.45 -2.60 21.28
N GLY A 297 6.67 -2.30 22.32
CA GLY A 297 5.36 -1.63 22.19
C GLY A 297 5.48 -0.25 21.57
N LEU A 298 6.50 0.52 21.96
CA LEU A 298 6.76 1.83 21.35
C LEU A 298 7.10 1.70 19.86
N ARG A 299 7.98 0.76 19.48
CA ARG A 299 8.30 0.51 18.07
C ARG A 299 7.07 0.12 17.26
N GLN A 300 6.23 -0.77 17.80
CA GLN A 300 4.99 -1.18 17.14
C GLN A 300 4.01 -0.01 17.01
N GLY A 301 3.84 0.81 18.05
CA GLY A 301 2.96 1.97 18.01
C GLY A 301 3.41 3.01 16.99
N LEU A 302 4.71 3.33 16.97
CA LEU A 302 5.28 4.25 15.97
C LEU A 302 5.19 3.70 14.54
N LEU A 303 5.41 2.40 14.36
CA LEU A 303 5.27 1.75 13.06
C LEU A 303 3.82 1.82 12.57
N MET A 304 2.84 1.48 13.41
CA MET A 304 1.42 1.55 13.06
C MET A 304 0.98 2.99 12.77
N ALA A 305 1.46 3.97 13.55
CA ALA A 305 1.21 5.39 13.29
C ALA A 305 1.85 5.87 11.98
N ALA A 306 3.05 5.40 11.64
CA ALA A 306 3.70 5.67 10.37
C ALA A 306 2.90 5.08 9.19
N LEU A 307 2.44 3.84 9.28
CA LEU A 307 1.57 3.22 8.28
C LEU A 307 0.24 3.97 8.12
N LEU A 308 -0.37 4.40 9.24
CA LEU A 308 -1.59 5.19 9.22
C LEU A 308 -1.38 6.55 8.56
N SER A 309 -0.18 7.13 8.67
CA SER A 309 0.12 8.41 8.05
C SER A 309 0.04 8.37 6.51
N GLU A 310 0.14 7.19 5.89
CA GLU A 310 -0.06 7.00 4.45
C GLU A 310 -1.47 7.42 4.00
N TYR A 311 -2.48 7.24 4.86
CA TYR A 311 -3.84 7.75 4.61
C TYR A 311 -3.83 9.23 4.23
N PHE A 312 -3.12 10.05 5.01
CA PHE A 312 -3.04 11.50 4.77
C PHE A 312 -2.28 11.83 3.49
N LEU A 313 -1.24 11.06 3.17
CA LEU A 313 -0.52 11.21 1.90
C LEU A 313 -1.44 10.91 0.71
N ILE A 314 -2.21 9.83 0.77
CA ILE A 314 -3.17 9.47 -0.29
C ILE A 314 -4.21 10.57 -0.46
N VAL A 315 -4.85 11.00 0.63
CA VAL A 315 -5.94 12.00 0.59
C VAL A 315 -5.46 13.35 0.09
N ASN A 316 -4.20 13.73 0.38
CA ASN A 316 -3.67 15.04 0.02
C ASN A 316 -2.88 15.07 -1.29
N LEU A 317 -2.33 13.93 -1.74
CA LEU A 317 -1.55 13.86 -2.98
C LEU A 317 -2.37 13.35 -4.18
N MET A 318 -3.34 12.45 -3.95
CA MET A 318 -4.14 11.82 -4.99
C MET A 318 -5.40 12.63 -5.33
N ASN A 319 -5.23 13.92 -5.64
CA ASN A 319 -6.34 14.88 -5.84
C ASN A 319 -6.95 14.84 -7.25
N SER A 320 -6.54 13.94 -8.12
CA SER A 320 -7.07 13.81 -9.47
C SER A 320 -7.42 12.36 -9.81
N ARG A 321 -8.42 12.16 -10.69
CA ARG A 321 -8.77 10.83 -11.20
C ARG A 321 -7.59 10.13 -11.87
N ALA A 322 -6.73 10.87 -12.56
CA ALA A 322 -5.54 10.32 -13.21
C ALA A 322 -4.53 9.79 -12.18
N ALA A 323 -4.30 10.51 -11.09
CA ALA A 323 -3.43 10.06 -10.00
C ALA A 323 -4.01 8.84 -9.28
N LEU A 324 -5.31 8.84 -8.99
CA LEU A 324 -6.02 7.69 -8.39
C LEU A 324 -5.98 6.45 -9.30
N ARG A 325 -6.19 6.61 -10.60
CA ARG A 325 -6.06 5.50 -11.55
C ARG A 325 -4.65 4.93 -11.62
N ARG A 326 -3.62 5.77 -11.47
CA ARG A 326 -2.21 5.32 -11.36
C ARG A 326 -1.98 4.50 -10.09
N CYS A 327 -2.43 4.99 -8.94
CA CYS A 327 -2.36 4.28 -7.67
C CYS A 327 -3.11 2.92 -7.75
N MET A 328 -4.30 2.92 -8.32
CA MET A 328 -5.09 1.70 -8.58
C MET A 328 -4.39 0.73 -9.53
N GLY A 329 -3.63 1.24 -10.50
CA GLY A 329 -2.78 0.42 -11.36
C GLY A 329 -1.70 -0.32 -10.55
N GLY A 330 -1.08 0.34 -9.58
CA GLY A 330 -0.15 -0.26 -8.61
C GLY A 330 -0.82 -1.33 -7.76
N VAL A 331 -1.97 -1.03 -7.17
CA VAL A 331 -2.77 -1.99 -6.39
C VAL A 331 -3.15 -3.20 -7.25
N GLY A 332 -3.59 -2.99 -8.49
CA GLY A 332 -3.92 -4.07 -9.41
C GLY A 332 -2.73 -4.97 -9.73
N ALA A 333 -1.57 -4.39 -10.02
CA ALA A 333 -0.33 -5.14 -10.25
C ALA A 333 0.07 -5.96 -9.01
N THR A 334 -0.06 -5.39 -7.83
CA THR A 334 0.16 -6.05 -6.54
C THR A 334 -0.77 -7.25 -6.35
N LEU A 335 -2.07 -7.09 -6.60
CA LEU A 335 -3.05 -8.18 -6.47
C LEU A 335 -2.76 -9.33 -7.44
N VAL A 336 -2.45 -9.01 -8.70
CA VAL A 336 -2.05 -10.01 -9.70
C VAL A 336 -0.81 -10.77 -9.23
N LEU A 337 0.20 -10.05 -8.75
CA LEU A 337 1.44 -10.65 -8.25
C LEU A 337 1.19 -11.56 -7.04
N ILE A 338 0.38 -11.13 -6.07
CA ILE A 338 0.03 -11.94 -4.89
C ILE A 338 -0.69 -13.22 -5.30
N VAL A 339 -1.70 -13.13 -6.18
CA VAL A 339 -2.46 -14.30 -6.63
C VAL A 339 -1.56 -15.25 -7.43
N LEU A 340 -0.72 -14.74 -8.33
CA LEU A 340 0.21 -15.56 -9.11
C LEU A 340 1.28 -16.24 -8.25
N LEU A 341 1.85 -15.53 -7.28
CA LEU A 341 2.80 -16.11 -6.32
C LEU A 341 2.15 -17.22 -5.49
N SER A 342 0.87 -17.08 -5.16
CA SER A 342 0.12 -18.11 -4.45
C SER A 342 -0.04 -19.39 -5.26
N CYS A 343 -0.09 -19.28 -6.59
CA CYS A 343 -0.21 -20.44 -7.49
C CYS A 343 1.05 -21.29 -7.53
N VAL A 344 2.22 -20.72 -7.23
CA VAL A 344 3.48 -21.49 -7.22
C VAL A 344 3.43 -22.63 -6.20
N ARG A 345 2.64 -22.50 -5.14
CA ARG A 345 2.44 -23.57 -4.16
C ARG A 345 1.58 -24.74 -4.66
N LEU A 346 0.84 -24.52 -5.75
CA LEU A 346 0.00 -25.57 -6.37
C LEU A 346 0.83 -26.49 -7.27
N LEU A 347 2.09 -26.16 -7.50
CA LEU A 347 2.99 -27.04 -8.22
C LEU A 347 3.20 -28.32 -7.39
N PRO A 348 3.04 -29.51 -8.02
CA PRO A 348 3.18 -30.77 -7.32
C PRO A 348 4.55 -30.88 -6.64
N ALA A 349 4.61 -31.55 -5.49
CA ALA A 349 5.88 -31.83 -4.80
C ALA A 349 6.86 -32.62 -5.69
N GLU A 350 6.35 -33.35 -6.67
CA GLU A 350 7.10 -34.04 -7.71
C GLU A 350 7.95 -33.11 -8.59
N PHE A 351 7.49 -31.86 -8.82
CA PHE A 351 8.25 -30.86 -9.57
C PHE A 351 9.49 -30.37 -8.80
N SER A 352 9.44 -30.36 -7.47
CA SER A 352 10.63 -30.07 -6.65
C SER A 352 11.63 -31.24 -6.67
N GLY A 353 11.14 -32.49 -6.69
CA GLY A 353 11.94 -33.69 -6.84
C GLY A 353 12.67 -33.77 -8.21
N TRP A 354 11.95 -33.41 -9.27
CA TRP A 354 12.52 -33.36 -10.63
C TRP A 354 13.66 -32.32 -10.76
N LEU A 355 13.53 -31.16 -10.09
CA LEU A 355 14.59 -30.14 -10.04
C LEU A 355 15.82 -30.57 -9.21
N ASP A 356 15.63 -31.39 -8.17
CA ASP A 356 16.71 -31.94 -7.35
C ASP A 356 17.53 -33.03 -8.12
N GLU A 357 16.86 -33.79 -8.98
CA GLU A 357 17.50 -34.89 -9.76
C GLU A 357 18.46 -34.35 -10.81
N TYR A 358 18.25 -33.15 -11.36
CA TYR A 358 19.09 -32.57 -12.41
C TYR A 358 20.33 -31.79 -11.91
N ARG A 359 20.73 -31.87 -10.63
CA ARG A 359 21.92 -31.19 -10.06
C ARG A 359 22.09 -29.68 -10.42
N LEU A 360 21.18 -29.09 -11.20
CA LEU A 360 20.97 -27.64 -11.24
C LEU A 360 20.50 -27.16 -9.85
N GLY A 361 20.16 -28.14 -9.04
CA GLY A 361 19.56 -28.04 -7.76
C GLY A 361 20.39 -27.36 -6.68
N ALA A 362 21.73 -27.39 -6.68
CA ALA A 362 22.43 -26.74 -5.55
C ALA A 362 22.34 -25.21 -5.56
N VAL A 363 22.25 -24.60 -6.74
CA VAL A 363 22.09 -23.13 -6.89
C VAL A 363 20.62 -22.73 -6.83
N LEU A 364 19.75 -23.56 -7.41
CA LEU A 364 18.30 -23.33 -7.41
C LEU A 364 17.65 -23.78 -6.08
N THR A 365 18.13 -24.83 -5.40
CA THR A 365 17.55 -25.32 -4.13
C THR A 365 17.71 -24.35 -2.99
N ASP A 366 18.80 -23.61 -2.88
CA ASP A 366 18.91 -22.55 -1.88
C ASP A 366 18.02 -21.34 -2.23
N GLY A 367 17.91 -21.01 -3.52
CA GLY A 367 16.94 -20.02 -4.01
C GLY A 367 15.51 -20.51 -3.83
N MET A 368 15.22 -21.79 -4.04
CA MET A 368 13.90 -22.39 -3.86
C MET A 368 13.59 -22.73 -2.40
N ARG A 369 14.56 -23.07 -1.56
CA ARG A 369 14.38 -23.13 -0.09
C ARG A 369 14.03 -21.75 0.48
N THR A 370 14.67 -20.71 -0.04
CA THR A 370 14.29 -19.32 0.27
C THR A 370 12.89 -19.02 -0.29
N ALA A 371 12.56 -19.48 -1.50
CA ALA A 371 11.24 -19.33 -2.09
C ALA A 371 10.18 -20.20 -1.38
N ALA A 372 10.51 -21.41 -0.93
CA ALA A 372 9.60 -22.26 -0.16
C ALA A 372 9.38 -21.76 1.28
N GLY A 373 10.43 -21.23 1.92
CA GLY A 373 10.29 -20.48 3.17
C GLY A 373 9.42 -19.23 3.01
N PHE A 374 9.60 -18.56 1.90
CA PHE A 374 8.80 -17.47 1.38
C PHE A 374 7.33 -17.86 1.17
N LEU A 375 7.08 -18.98 0.50
CA LEU A 375 5.74 -19.48 0.25
C LEU A 375 5.04 -19.95 1.54
N ASN A 376 5.78 -20.51 2.49
CA ASN A 376 5.25 -20.84 3.81
C ASN A 376 4.87 -19.61 4.62
N ALA A 377 5.63 -18.51 4.50
CA ALA A 377 5.26 -17.23 5.10
C ALA A 377 4.00 -16.63 4.46
N LEU A 378 3.81 -16.78 3.14
CA LEU A 378 2.59 -16.36 2.44
C LEU A 378 1.34 -17.12 2.92
N TRP A 379 1.47 -18.38 3.39
CA TRP A 379 0.34 -19.17 3.91
C TRP A 379 0.10 -19.00 5.42
N SER A 380 0.65 -17.98 6.02
CA SER A 380 0.25 -17.58 7.36
C SER A 380 -1.26 -17.30 7.42
N ALA A 381 -1.85 -17.37 8.61
CA ALA A 381 -3.29 -17.07 8.80
C ALA A 381 -3.70 -15.68 8.29
N SER A 382 -2.75 -14.75 8.19
CA SER A 382 -2.95 -13.41 7.65
C SER A 382 -3.10 -13.37 6.13
N PHE A 383 -2.60 -14.37 5.41
CA PHE A 383 -2.69 -14.42 3.94
C PHE A 383 -4.11 -14.70 3.44
N GLU A 384 -4.82 -15.62 4.09
CA GLU A 384 -6.25 -15.85 3.82
C GLU A 384 -7.04 -14.55 3.93
N GLN A 385 -6.78 -13.81 5.01
CA GLN A 385 -7.45 -12.54 5.26
C GLN A 385 -7.15 -11.52 4.15
N LEU A 386 -5.90 -11.49 3.64
CA LEU A 386 -5.54 -10.65 2.50
C LEU A 386 -6.33 -11.01 1.24
N LEU A 387 -6.47 -12.30 0.92
CA LEU A 387 -7.24 -12.76 -0.24
C LEU A 387 -8.70 -12.35 -0.14
N VAL A 388 -9.31 -12.47 1.04
CA VAL A 388 -10.69 -12.04 1.29
C VAL A 388 -10.85 -10.53 1.10
N LEU A 389 -9.88 -9.72 1.57
CA LEU A 389 -9.88 -8.27 1.38
C LEU A 389 -9.60 -7.85 -0.06
N ALA A 390 -8.83 -8.65 -0.80
CA ALA A 390 -8.47 -8.41 -2.19
C ALA A 390 -9.59 -8.71 -3.19
N LEU A 391 -10.45 -9.68 -2.88
CA LEU A 391 -11.48 -10.18 -3.79
C LEU A 391 -12.41 -9.08 -4.35
N PRO A 392 -12.96 -8.14 -3.56
CA PRO A 392 -13.78 -7.06 -4.09
C PRO A 392 -13.04 -6.16 -5.11
N TRP A 393 -11.73 -6.01 -4.96
CA TRP A 393 -10.92 -5.19 -5.86
C TRP A 393 -10.68 -5.84 -7.22
N LEU A 394 -10.67 -7.17 -7.29
CA LEU A 394 -10.63 -7.89 -8.56
C LEU A 394 -11.88 -7.59 -9.41
N PHE A 395 -13.04 -7.44 -8.77
CA PHE A 395 -14.27 -7.03 -9.46
C PHE A 395 -14.20 -5.61 -10.04
N VAL A 396 -13.46 -4.67 -9.40
CA VAL A 396 -13.24 -3.33 -9.96
C VAL A 396 -12.56 -3.43 -11.32
N PHE A 397 -11.51 -4.25 -11.41
CA PHE A 397 -10.77 -4.44 -12.66
C PHE A 397 -11.61 -5.19 -13.70
N LEU A 398 -12.41 -6.17 -13.28
CA LEU A 398 -13.30 -6.93 -14.14
C LEU A 398 -14.38 -6.03 -14.77
N LEU A 399 -15.10 -5.27 -13.94
CA LEU A 399 -16.23 -4.45 -14.36
C LEU A 399 -15.81 -3.15 -15.09
N SER A 400 -14.55 -2.72 -14.93
CA SER A 400 -14.00 -1.59 -15.67
C SER A 400 -13.69 -1.91 -17.13
N ARG A 401 -13.63 -3.19 -17.54
CA ARG A 401 -13.27 -3.61 -18.88
C ARG A 401 -14.51 -3.75 -19.77
N ARG A 402 -14.52 -3.03 -20.88
CA ARG A 402 -15.61 -3.10 -21.87
C ARG A 402 -15.50 -4.28 -22.85
N ARG A 403 -14.29 -4.83 -23.05
CA ARG A 403 -14.03 -5.92 -24.00
C ARG A 403 -13.89 -7.24 -23.26
N LEU A 404 -14.61 -8.25 -23.72
CA LEU A 404 -14.62 -9.60 -23.11
C LEU A 404 -13.22 -10.20 -23.02
N LEU A 405 -12.40 -10.07 -24.08
CA LEU A 405 -11.03 -10.58 -24.11
C LEU A 405 -10.13 -10.00 -23.00
N THR A 406 -10.37 -8.76 -22.56
CA THR A 406 -9.62 -8.16 -21.45
C THR A 406 -10.23 -8.47 -20.08
N ALA A 407 -11.47 -8.97 -20.05
CA ALA A 407 -12.14 -9.41 -18.83
C ALA A 407 -11.77 -10.85 -18.43
N VAL A 408 -11.48 -11.73 -19.41
CA VAL A 408 -11.13 -13.14 -19.17
C VAL A 408 -10.00 -13.32 -18.14
N PRO A 409 -8.84 -12.64 -18.23
CA PRO A 409 -7.80 -12.81 -17.21
C PRO A 409 -8.24 -12.32 -15.82
N CYS A 410 -9.10 -11.29 -15.73
CA CYS A 410 -9.63 -10.82 -14.46
C CYS A 410 -10.61 -11.84 -13.85
N ILE A 411 -11.43 -12.50 -14.68
CA ILE A 411 -12.31 -13.60 -14.25
C ILE A 411 -11.46 -14.76 -13.74
N GLY A 412 -10.45 -15.15 -14.50
CA GLY A 412 -9.53 -16.21 -14.10
C GLY A 412 -8.86 -15.94 -12.75
N LEU A 413 -8.39 -14.69 -12.52
CA LEU A 413 -7.82 -14.28 -11.24
C LEU A 413 -8.85 -14.30 -10.10
N ALA A 414 -10.10 -13.88 -10.34
CA ALA A 414 -11.14 -13.89 -9.32
C ALA A 414 -11.53 -15.34 -8.94
N VAL A 415 -11.68 -16.23 -9.92
CA VAL A 415 -11.93 -17.67 -9.70
C VAL A 415 -10.78 -18.30 -8.94
N LEU A 416 -9.56 -18.03 -9.35
CA LEU A 416 -8.36 -18.53 -8.69
C LEU A 416 -8.24 -18.03 -7.23
N CYS A 417 -8.55 -16.74 -6.99
CA CYS A 417 -8.60 -16.18 -5.63
C CYS A 417 -9.67 -16.88 -4.78
N GLY A 418 -10.86 -17.10 -5.32
CA GLY A 418 -11.92 -17.84 -4.65
C GLY A 418 -11.52 -19.28 -4.32
N TRP A 419 -10.88 -19.96 -5.27
CA TRP A 419 -10.38 -21.31 -5.06
C TRP A 419 -9.24 -21.36 -4.00
N LEU A 420 -8.32 -20.39 -3.99
CA LEU A 420 -7.31 -20.27 -2.95
C LEU A 420 -7.93 -20.06 -1.56
N ILE A 421 -8.98 -19.22 -1.45
CA ILE A 421 -9.73 -19.04 -0.19
C ILE A 421 -10.37 -20.37 0.23
N TRP A 422 -10.93 -21.11 -0.70
CA TRP A 422 -11.50 -22.45 -0.42
C TRP A 422 -10.45 -23.41 0.14
N GLN A 423 -9.25 -23.44 -0.44
CA GLN A 423 -8.14 -24.30 0.02
C GLN A 423 -7.61 -23.96 1.43
N THR A 424 -7.94 -22.78 1.97
CA THR A 424 -7.59 -22.44 3.34
C THR A 424 -8.44 -23.18 4.38
N HIS A 425 -9.54 -23.80 3.97
CA HIS A 425 -10.53 -24.49 4.81
C HIS A 425 -11.05 -23.63 5.99
N SER A 426 -10.99 -22.32 5.84
CA SER A 426 -11.44 -21.37 6.85
C SER A 426 -12.89 -20.96 6.60
N LEU A 427 -13.78 -21.41 7.47
CA LEU A 427 -15.21 -21.06 7.40
C LEU A 427 -15.44 -19.56 7.49
N LEU A 428 -14.70 -18.89 8.38
CA LEU A 428 -14.82 -17.44 8.56
C LEU A 428 -14.39 -16.71 7.29
N GLY A 429 -13.28 -17.12 6.67
CA GLY A 429 -12.78 -16.54 5.43
C GLY A 429 -13.74 -16.76 4.26
N ILE A 430 -14.22 -17.99 4.09
CA ILE A 430 -15.21 -18.33 3.04
C ILE A 430 -16.50 -17.53 3.25
N GLY A 431 -17.03 -17.50 4.49
CA GLY A 431 -18.24 -16.76 4.83
C GLY A 431 -18.10 -15.25 4.59
N ALA A 432 -16.96 -14.67 4.97
CA ALA A 432 -16.66 -13.25 4.73
C ALA A 432 -16.53 -12.95 3.23
N ALA A 433 -15.87 -13.81 2.46
CA ALA A 433 -15.75 -13.66 1.01
C ALA A 433 -17.12 -13.70 0.32
N LEU A 434 -17.97 -14.69 0.67
CA LEU A 434 -19.33 -14.82 0.13
C LEU A 434 -20.19 -13.60 0.49
N LEU A 435 -20.16 -13.14 1.74
CA LEU A 435 -20.91 -11.97 2.17
C LEU A 435 -20.41 -10.70 1.47
N GLY A 436 -19.10 -10.55 1.31
CA GLY A 436 -18.49 -9.44 0.56
C GLY A 436 -18.91 -9.42 -0.91
N CYS A 437 -18.96 -10.59 -1.57
CA CYS A 437 -19.47 -10.75 -2.93
C CYS A 437 -20.95 -10.41 -3.04
N LEU A 438 -21.77 -10.90 -2.10
CA LEU A 438 -23.19 -10.60 -2.05
C LEU A 438 -23.44 -9.11 -1.87
N LEU A 439 -22.76 -8.48 -0.94
CA LEU A 439 -22.86 -7.03 -0.70
C LEU A 439 -22.42 -6.23 -1.92
N PHE A 440 -21.34 -6.64 -2.58
CA PHE A 440 -20.86 -6.03 -3.82
C PHE A 440 -21.95 -6.08 -4.90
N ALA A 441 -22.57 -7.23 -5.10
CA ALA A 441 -23.66 -7.42 -6.05
C ALA A 441 -24.89 -6.55 -5.73
N LEU A 442 -25.30 -6.52 -4.47
CA LEU A 442 -26.44 -5.70 -4.01
C LEU A 442 -26.21 -4.20 -4.23
N LEU A 443 -25.02 -3.70 -3.93
CA LEU A 443 -24.69 -2.27 -4.09
C LEU A 443 -24.47 -1.87 -5.55
N TYR A 444 -24.01 -2.80 -6.40
CA TYR A 444 -23.75 -2.50 -7.81
C TYR A 444 -25.03 -2.46 -8.64
N GLY A 445 -26.00 -3.34 -8.39
CA GLY A 445 -27.32 -3.33 -9.02
C GLY A 445 -27.76 -4.69 -9.60
N HIS A 446 -28.99 -4.74 -10.14
CA HIS A 446 -29.66 -5.98 -10.57
C HIS A 446 -28.90 -6.82 -11.61
N THR A 447 -28.19 -6.19 -12.55
CA THR A 447 -27.43 -6.91 -13.59
C THR A 447 -26.27 -7.72 -13.03
N SER A 448 -25.58 -7.22 -12.00
CA SER A 448 -24.49 -7.96 -11.37
C SER A 448 -24.99 -9.07 -10.47
N LEU A 449 -26.14 -8.89 -9.82
CA LEU A 449 -26.79 -9.95 -9.07
C LEU A 449 -27.18 -11.13 -10.00
N THR A 450 -27.69 -10.84 -11.19
CA THR A 450 -28.03 -11.86 -12.21
C THR A 450 -26.77 -12.62 -12.65
N VAL A 451 -25.65 -11.90 -12.90
CA VAL A 451 -24.38 -12.55 -13.25
C VAL A 451 -23.85 -13.41 -12.09
N MET A 452 -23.91 -12.92 -10.85
CA MET A 452 -23.49 -13.71 -9.69
C MET A 452 -24.39 -14.90 -9.43
N LEU A 453 -25.71 -14.76 -9.60
CA LEU A 453 -26.64 -15.87 -9.50
C LEU A 453 -26.43 -16.90 -10.61
N SER A 454 -25.96 -16.49 -11.79
CA SER A 454 -25.59 -17.43 -12.86
C SER A 454 -24.25 -18.14 -12.60
N LEU A 455 -23.33 -17.52 -11.87
CA LEU A 455 -22.08 -18.15 -11.43
C LEU A 455 -22.27 -19.06 -10.20
N PHE A 456 -23.33 -18.84 -9.42
CA PHE A 456 -23.65 -19.67 -8.25
C PHE A 456 -23.91 -21.15 -8.62
N PRO A 457 -24.68 -21.49 -9.66
CA PRO A 457 -24.84 -22.88 -10.12
C PRO A 457 -23.50 -23.49 -10.56
N LEU A 458 -22.61 -22.70 -11.19
CA LEU A 458 -21.29 -23.17 -11.61
C LEU A 458 -20.40 -23.48 -10.40
N ALA A 459 -20.44 -22.64 -9.36
CA ALA A 459 -19.76 -22.88 -8.10
C ALA A 459 -20.39 -24.06 -7.33
N LEU A 460 -21.71 -24.18 -7.38
CA LEU A 460 -22.45 -25.30 -6.77
C LEU A 460 -22.15 -26.61 -7.49
N THR A 461 -22.15 -26.63 -8.83
CA THR A 461 -21.80 -27.83 -9.61
C THR A 461 -20.32 -28.22 -9.41
N GLY A 462 -19.41 -27.27 -9.33
CA GLY A 462 -18.01 -27.51 -8.95
C GLY A 462 -17.87 -28.04 -7.52
N GLY A 463 -18.64 -27.51 -6.58
CA GLY A 463 -18.71 -27.99 -5.22
C GLY A 463 -19.31 -29.40 -5.12
N LEU A 464 -20.40 -29.67 -5.86
CA LEU A 464 -21.02 -31.02 -5.95
C LEU A 464 -20.10 -32.04 -6.63
N TRP A 465 -19.36 -31.62 -7.67
CA TRP A 465 -18.32 -32.42 -8.28
C TRP A 465 -17.23 -32.80 -7.28
N TYR A 466 -16.75 -31.80 -6.50
CA TYR A 466 -15.77 -32.02 -5.45
C TYR A 466 -16.30 -32.97 -4.35
N THR A 467 -17.55 -32.79 -3.89
CA THR A 467 -18.16 -33.65 -2.86
C THR A 467 -18.46 -35.06 -3.36
N TYR A 468 -18.59 -35.28 -4.67
CA TYR A 468 -18.71 -36.60 -5.25
C TYR A 468 -17.43 -37.43 -5.06
N PHE A 469 -16.27 -36.79 -5.13
CA PHE A 469 -14.96 -37.44 -4.86
C PHE A 469 -14.56 -37.43 -3.39
N HIS A 470 -15.16 -36.58 -2.58
CA HIS A 470 -14.94 -36.49 -1.15
C HIS A 470 -16.25 -36.60 -0.39
N PRO A 471 -16.44 -37.62 0.45
CA PRO A 471 -17.71 -37.84 1.12
C PRO A 471 -18.10 -36.67 2.02
N VAL A 472 -19.37 -36.25 1.91
CA VAL A 472 -19.92 -35.10 2.67
C VAL A 472 -19.71 -35.25 4.18
N SER A 473 -19.66 -36.48 4.68
CA SER A 473 -19.36 -36.80 6.07
C SER A 473 -17.99 -36.29 6.53
N GLU A 474 -16.96 -36.35 5.67
CA GLU A 474 -15.62 -35.82 6.00
C GLU A 474 -15.64 -34.29 6.02
N LEU A 475 -16.35 -33.66 5.08
CA LEU A 475 -16.50 -32.22 5.04
C LEU A 475 -17.21 -31.70 6.29
N VAL A 476 -18.32 -32.33 6.69
CA VAL A 476 -19.07 -32.01 7.92
C VAL A 476 -18.20 -32.23 9.16
N ALA A 477 -17.45 -33.33 9.22
CA ALA A 477 -16.53 -33.60 10.32
C ALA A 477 -15.35 -32.61 10.40
N GLN A 478 -14.85 -32.13 9.23
CA GLN A 478 -13.84 -31.07 9.19
C GLN A 478 -14.44 -29.73 9.64
N LEU A 479 -15.65 -29.41 9.20
CA LEU A 479 -16.43 -28.25 9.59
C LEU A 479 -16.64 -28.20 11.09
N GLU A 480 -17.12 -29.31 11.66
CA GLU A 480 -17.37 -29.44 13.08
C GLU A 480 -16.09 -29.34 13.91
N ARG A 481 -15.00 -29.96 13.45
CA ARG A 481 -13.68 -29.83 14.08
C ARG A 481 -13.17 -28.38 14.03
N ALA A 482 -13.29 -27.69 12.90
CA ALA A 482 -12.88 -26.31 12.74
C ALA A 482 -13.68 -25.35 13.65
N VAL A 483 -15.01 -25.53 13.72
CA VAL A 483 -15.89 -24.76 14.61
C VAL A 483 -15.52 -25.01 16.06
N ARG A 484 -15.40 -26.28 16.49
CA ARG A 484 -15.04 -26.62 17.86
C ARG A 484 -13.66 -26.11 18.26
N ALA A 485 -12.65 -26.21 17.39
CA ALA A 485 -11.30 -25.74 17.64
C ALA A 485 -11.23 -24.21 17.72
N GLY A 486 -11.91 -23.50 16.82
CA GLY A 486 -11.99 -22.03 16.81
C GLY A 486 -12.75 -21.49 18.01
N THR A 487 -13.99 -21.93 18.19
CA THR A 487 -14.90 -21.43 19.24
C THR A 487 -14.40 -21.79 20.64
N GLY A 488 -13.86 -22.99 20.84
CA GLY A 488 -13.35 -23.45 22.14
C GLY A 488 -12.20 -22.61 22.68
N ARG A 489 -11.34 -22.08 21.81
CA ARG A 489 -10.24 -21.19 22.23
C ARG A 489 -10.76 -19.82 22.68
N HIS A 490 -11.70 -19.22 21.95
CA HIS A 490 -12.27 -17.91 22.25
C HIS A 490 -13.10 -17.92 23.54
N ILE A 491 -13.91 -18.98 23.74
CA ILE A 491 -14.73 -19.13 24.97
C ILE A 491 -13.86 -19.12 26.23
N ARG A 492 -12.66 -19.72 26.18
CA ARG A 492 -11.73 -19.74 27.34
C ARG A 492 -10.96 -18.44 27.52
N LEU A 493 -10.69 -17.70 26.43
CA LEU A 493 -9.90 -16.45 26.49
C LEU A 493 -10.73 -15.25 26.93
N TRP A 494 -11.92 -15.10 26.39
CA TRP A 494 -12.70 -13.87 26.51
C TRP A 494 -13.13 -13.52 27.94
N PRO A 495 -13.52 -14.45 28.81
CA PRO A 495 -13.87 -14.10 30.20
C PRO A 495 -12.69 -13.45 30.96
N GLY A 496 -11.47 -13.94 30.76
CA GLY A 496 -10.28 -13.32 31.33
C GLY A 496 -9.98 -11.95 30.72
N VAL A 497 -10.15 -11.82 29.41
CA VAL A 497 -9.98 -10.54 28.70
C VAL A 497 -10.97 -9.48 29.19
N PHE A 498 -12.24 -9.83 29.40
CA PHE A 498 -13.24 -8.87 29.92
C PHE A 498 -12.92 -8.42 31.33
N ARG A 499 -12.43 -9.31 32.21
CA ARG A 499 -11.95 -8.92 33.56
C ARG A 499 -10.77 -7.96 33.46
N MET A 500 -9.80 -8.25 32.59
CA MET A 500 -8.66 -7.38 32.36
C MET A 500 -9.06 -6.00 31.82
N ILE A 501 -10.04 -5.92 30.90
CA ILE A 501 -10.56 -4.64 30.37
C ILE A 501 -11.27 -3.82 31.48
N ALA A 502 -11.97 -4.49 32.40
CA ALA A 502 -12.63 -3.80 33.51
C ALA A 502 -11.61 -3.11 34.44
N ASP A 503 -10.45 -3.75 34.70
CA ASP A 503 -9.40 -3.18 35.51
C ASP A 503 -8.55 -2.14 34.76
N TYR A 504 -8.39 -2.30 33.44
CA TYR A 504 -7.61 -1.39 32.58
C TYR A 504 -8.47 -0.76 31.45
N PRO A 505 -9.41 0.13 31.75
CA PRO A 505 -10.30 0.73 30.74
C PRO A 505 -9.57 1.62 29.72
N THR A 506 -8.36 2.09 30.04
CA THR A 506 -7.49 2.87 29.15
C THR A 506 -6.54 2.01 28.32
N GLY A 507 -6.59 0.68 28.52
CA GLY A 507 -5.72 -0.29 27.88
C GLY A 507 -4.40 -0.53 28.61
N VAL A 508 -3.77 -1.66 28.32
CA VAL A 508 -2.47 -2.03 28.93
C VAL A 508 -1.27 -1.59 28.10
N GLY A 509 -1.49 -1.11 26.90
CA GLY A 509 -0.46 -0.67 25.95
C GLY A 509 -0.33 -1.59 24.74
N LEU A 510 0.36 -1.10 23.72
CA LEU A 510 0.59 -1.80 22.46
C LEU A 510 1.68 -2.86 22.60
N GLY A 511 1.49 -3.94 21.83
CA GLY A 511 2.44 -5.05 21.68
C GLY A 511 2.04 -6.29 22.47
N ASP A 512 2.38 -7.44 21.88
CA ASP A 512 2.11 -8.76 22.49
C ASP A 512 2.77 -8.91 23.85
N ALA A 513 3.89 -8.22 24.07
CA ALA A 513 4.60 -8.22 25.34
C ALA A 513 3.77 -7.59 26.48
N ALA A 514 3.01 -6.52 26.21
CA ALA A 514 2.15 -5.88 27.21
C ALA A 514 0.99 -6.80 27.59
N PHE A 515 0.35 -7.43 26.61
CA PHE A 515 -0.72 -8.40 26.82
C PHE A 515 -0.21 -9.61 27.62
N ARG A 516 0.89 -10.24 27.20
CA ARG A 516 1.49 -11.40 27.88
C ARG A 516 1.95 -11.09 29.31
N ALA A 517 2.29 -9.86 29.63
CA ALA A 517 2.71 -9.47 30.98
C ALA A 517 1.54 -9.33 31.94
N VAL A 518 0.35 -9.00 31.48
CA VAL A 518 -0.81 -8.71 32.34
C VAL A 518 -1.85 -9.84 32.30
N TYR A 519 -2.14 -10.40 31.12
CA TYR A 519 -3.20 -11.39 30.89
C TYR A 519 -3.09 -12.65 31.76
N PRO A 520 -1.91 -13.23 32.09
CA PRO A 520 -1.81 -14.43 32.92
C PRO A 520 -2.47 -14.31 34.30
N GLN A 521 -2.61 -13.07 34.82
CA GLN A 521 -3.28 -12.83 36.13
C GLN A 521 -4.80 -13.03 36.05
N TYR A 522 -5.38 -12.97 34.86
CA TYR A 522 -6.82 -13.06 34.57
C TYR A 522 -7.19 -14.37 33.86
N ALA A 523 -6.17 -15.10 33.39
CA ALA A 523 -6.35 -16.29 32.57
C ALA A 523 -7.00 -17.42 33.31
N GLU A 524 -7.90 -18.13 32.64
CA GLU A 524 -8.38 -19.41 33.11
C GLU A 524 -7.32 -20.51 32.96
N PRO A 525 -7.39 -21.61 33.75
CA PRO A 525 -6.45 -22.71 33.62
C PRO A 525 -6.33 -23.21 32.15
N GLY A 526 -5.11 -23.23 31.64
CA GLY A 526 -4.81 -23.62 30.25
C GLY A 526 -4.89 -22.49 29.20
N ALA A 527 -5.24 -21.26 29.57
CA ALA A 527 -5.28 -20.10 28.65
C ALA A 527 -4.16 -19.06 28.89
N ALA A 528 -3.29 -19.28 29.86
CA ALA A 528 -2.27 -18.33 30.32
C ALA A 528 -1.20 -17.99 29.26
N THR A 529 -1.02 -18.82 28.22
CA THR A 529 -0.03 -18.65 27.14
C THR A 529 -0.56 -17.86 25.93
N ALA A 530 -1.74 -17.24 26.04
CA ALA A 530 -2.29 -16.46 24.93
C ALA A 530 -1.46 -15.21 24.63
N GLU A 531 -1.27 -14.93 23.35
CA GLU A 531 -0.48 -13.80 22.86
C GLU A 531 -1.35 -12.57 22.56
N SER A 532 -2.65 -12.76 22.27
CA SER A 532 -3.62 -11.73 21.96
C SER A 532 -5.04 -12.15 22.36
N ALA A 533 -5.98 -11.22 22.39
CA ALA A 533 -7.39 -11.51 22.68
C ALA A 533 -8.12 -12.23 21.52
N SER A 534 -7.44 -12.49 20.41
CA SER A 534 -7.94 -13.18 19.21
C SER A 534 -9.20 -12.52 18.59
N SER A 535 -9.41 -11.23 18.83
CA SER A 535 -10.48 -10.42 18.23
C SER A 535 -9.98 -9.00 18.09
N LEU A 536 -10.16 -8.39 16.91
CA LEU A 536 -9.80 -6.99 16.64
C LEU A 536 -10.35 -6.04 17.71
N TYR A 537 -11.62 -6.19 18.08
CA TYR A 537 -12.30 -5.30 18.99
C TYR A 537 -11.75 -5.45 20.42
N LEU A 538 -11.52 -6.68 20.85
CA LEU A 538 -10.95 -6.95 22.16
C LEU A 538 -9.46 -6.57 22.21
N ASP A 539 -8.72 -6.77 21.12
CA ASP A 539 -7.32 -6.32 21.03
C ASP A 539 -7.21 -4.79 21.11
N LEU A 540 -8.12 -4.05 20.45
CA LEU A 540 -8.18 -2.60 20.59
C LEU A 540 -8.55 -2.16 22.02
N LEU A 541 -9.50 -2.86 22.67
CA LEU A 541 -9.88 -2.60 24.04
C LEU A 541 -8.75 -2.91 25.03
N THR A 542 -8.03 -3.99 24.83
CA THR A 542 -6.91 -4.35 25.72
C THR A 542 -5.69 -3.47 25.49
N THR A 543 -5.42 -3.03 24.26
CA THR A 543 -4.21 -2.27 23.93
C THR A 543 -4.39 -0.76 24.10
N LEU A 544 -5.47 -0.18 23.56
CA LEU A 544 -5.75 1.26 23.53
C LEU A 544 -6.95 1.66 24.42
N GLY A 545 -7.61 0.68 25.03
CA GLY A 545 -8.76 0.89 25.87
C GLY A 545 -10.02 1.35 25.14
N ILE A 546 -11.00 1.78 25.92
CA ILE A 546 -12.28 2.32 25.43
C ILE A 546 -12.08 3.50 24.46
N PRO A 547 -11.19 4.48 24.74
CA PRO A 547 -10.99 5.59 23.83
C PRO A 547 -10.43 5.14 22.46
N GLY A 548 -9.53 4.15 22.43
CA GLY A 548 -8.99 3.62 21.18
C GLY A 548 -10.05 2.97 20.31
N LEU A 549 -10.88 2.10 20.91
CA LEU A 549 -11.99 1.46 20.20
C LEU A 549 -13.03 2.50 19.72
N ALA A 550 -13.40 3.46 20.57
CA ALA A 550 -14.38 4.48 20.21
C ALA A 550 -13.93 5.31 19.00
N VAL A 551 -12.67 5.74 18.98
CA VAL A 551 -12.09 6.50 17.86
C VAL A 551 -12.00 5.65 16.59
N ALA A 552 -11.61 4.38 16.70
CA ALA A 552 -11.55 3.46 15.56
C ALA A 552 -12.94 3.24 14.94
N LEU A 553 -13.97 2.98 15.76
CA LEU A 553 -15.35 2.82 15.31
C LEU A 553 -15.90 4.12 14.70
N ALA A 554 -15.59 5.29 15.28
CA ALA A 554 -15.97 6.57 14.72
C ALA A 554 -15.30 6.82 13.34
N ALA A 555 -14.02 6.47 13.18
CA ALA A 555 -13.34 6.59 11.89
C ALA A 555 -13.99 5.67 10.83
N LEU A 556 -14.30 4.42 11.18
CA LEU A 556 -15.00 3.48 10.30
C LEU A 556 -16.41 3.98 9.93
N TRP A 557 -17.15 4.50 10.90
CA TRP A 557 -18.46 5.10 10.66
C TRP A 557 -18.40 6.29 9.70
N LEU A 558 -17.48 7.23 9.95
CA LEU A 558 -17.27 8.39 9.08
C LEU A 558 -16.87 8.00 7.68
N PHE A 559 -16.03 6.97 7.55
CA PHE A 559 -15.65 6.40 6.26
C PHE A 559 -16.86 5.83 5.52
N CYS A 560 -17.66 4.99 6.17
CA CYS A 560 -18.88 4.43 5.58
C CYS A 560 -19.87 5.54 5.17
N SER A 561 -20.12 6.51 6.04
CA SER A 561 -21.00 7.65 5.76
C SER A 561 -20.54 8.47 4.57
N LYS A 562 -19.22 8.79 4.49
CA LYS A 562 -18.61 9.49 3.35
C LYS A 562 -18.72 8.68 2.06
N SER A 563 -18.45 7.38 2.13
CA SER A 563 -18.51 6.46 0.99
C SER A 563 -19.93 6.28 0.46
N PHE A 564 -20.92 6.09 1.32
CA PHE A 564 -22.34 6.02 0.92
C PHE A 564 -22.85 7.33 0.32
N THR A 565 -22.43 8.48 0.86
CA THR A 565 -22.77 9.78 0.29
C THR A 565 -22.16 9.94 -1.10
N CYS A 566 -20.92 9.53 -1.28
CA CYS A 566 -20.26 9.52 -2.58
C CYS A 566 -20.98 8.57 -3.56
N LEU A 567 -21.31 7.34 -3.14
CA LEU A 567 -21.98 6.34 -3.98
C LEU A 567 -23.30 6.84 -4.57
N ARG A 568 -24.08 7.62 -3.78
CA ARG A 568 -25.34 8.23 -4.25
C ARG A 568 -25.12 9.34 -5.28
N ARG A 569 -23.93 9.93 -5.30
CA ARG A 569 -23.60 11.09 -6.15
C ARG A 569 -22.77 10.70 -7.38
N CYS A 570 -22.03 9.57 -7.32
CA CYS A 570 -21.17 9.12 -8.42
C CYS A 570 -21.97 8.77 -9.67
N ARG A 571 -21.59 9.38 -10.80
CA ARG A 571 -22.15 9.08 -12.13
C ARG A 571 -21.27 8.11 -12.92
N ASP A 572 -19.95 8.14 -12.71
CA ASP A 572 -19.00 7.26 -13.39
C ASP A 572 -19.05 5.85 -12.80
N ARG A 573 -19.14 4.85 -13.69
CA ARG A 573 -19.17 3.43 -13.30
C ARG A 573 -17.90 3.01 -12.57
N TRP A 574 -16.75 3.53 -12.99
CA TRP A 574 -15.47 3.21 -12.36
C TRP A 574 -15.42 3.72 -10.91
N ASP A 575 -15.76 4.99 -10.69
CA ASP A 575 -15.80 5.58 -9.34
C ASP A 575 -16.74 4.80 -8.42
N ARG A 576 -17.92 4.44 -8.96
CA ARG A 576 -18.91 3.66 -8.22
C ARG A 576 -18.37 2.28 -7.81
N THR A 577 -17.71 1.57 -8.72
CA THR A 577 -17.14 0.23 -8.42
C THR A 577 -16.01 0.31 -7.39
N VAL A 578 -15.15 1.32 -7.44
CA VAL A 578 -14.07 1.54 -6.46
C VAL A 578 -14.64 1.78 -5.06
N ILE A 579 -15.65 2.65 -4.92
CA ILE A 579 -16.28 2.92 -3.62
C ILE A 579 -16.97 1.68 -3.07
N ILE A 580 -17.67 0.90 -3.91
CA ILE A 580 -18.32 -0.35 -3.49
C ILE A 580 -17.28 -1.36 -3.02
N ALA A 581 -16.19 -1.54 -3.77
CA ALA A 581 -15.11 -2.44 -3.37
C ALA A 581 -14.51 -2.04 -2.02
N GLY A 582 -14.28 -0.74 -1.80
CA GLY A 582 -13.78 -0.22 -0.53
C GLY A 582 -14.74 -0.49 0.64
N LEU A 583 -16.05 -0.28 0.45
CA LEU A 583 -17.06 -0.60 1.47
C LEU A 583 -17.08 -2.10 1.79
N CYS A 584 -17.04 -2.96 0.76
CA CYS A 584 -16.99 -4.42 0.95
C CYS A 584 -15.72 -4.85 1.68
N THR A 585 -14.57 -4.26 1.34
CA THR A 585 -13.30 -4.58 2.01
C THR A 585 -13.32 -4.19 3.49
N VAL A 586 -13.82 -2.99 3.82
CA VAL A 586 -13.94 -2.55 5.22
C VAL A 586 -14.91 -3.44 5.99
N LEU A 587 -16.05 -3.82 5.38
CA LEU A 587 -16.99 -4.73 6.02
C LEU A 587 -16.37 -6.11 6.25
N ASN A 588 -15.68 -6.67 5.25
CA ASN A 588 -14.97 -7.94 5.40
C ASN A 588 -13.90 -7.87 6.49
N PHE A 589 -13.17 -6.75 6.58
CA PHE A 589 -12.19 -6.50 7.63
C PHE A 589 -12.85 -6.50 9.02
N MET A 590 -13.98 -5.80 9.17
CA MET A 590 -14.73 -5.77 10.43
C MET A 590 -15.27 -7.16 10.80
N LEU A 591 -15.78 -7.92 9.82
CA LEU A 591 -16.32 -9.26 10.03
C LEU A 591 -15.23 -10.25 10.44
N LEU A 592 -14.11 -10.28 9.72
CA LEU A 592 -12.94 -11.08 10.08
C LEU A 592 -12.41 -10.71 11.47
N GLY A 593 -12.46 -9.41 11.81
CA GLY A 593 -12.04 -8.87 13.09
C GLY A 593 -12.82 -9.36 14.29
N VAL A 594 -14.03 -9.93 14.12
CA VAL A 594 -14.80 -10.50 15.25
C VAL A 594 -14.08 -11.66 15.91
N LEU A 595 -13.50 -12.56 15.11
CA LEU A 595 -12.87 -13.78 15.56
C LEU A 595 -11.36 -13.85 15.26
N ARG A 596 -10.77 -12.77 14.78
CA ARG A 596 -9.34 -12.69 14.42
C ARG A 596 -8.74 -11.33 14.76
N SER A 597 -7.47 -11.32 15.16
CA SER A 597 -6.67 -10.10 15.46
C SER A 597 -6.19 -9.40 14.17
N VAL A 598 -7.09 -9.16 13.22
CA VAL A 598 -6.77 -8.63 11.88
C VAL A 598 -6.08 -7.27 11.97
N GLY A 599 -6.51 -6.41 12.88
CA GLY A 599 -6.01 -5.04 13.01
C GLY A 599 -4.65 -4.92 13.67
N MET A 600 -4.18 -5.95 14.36
CA MET A 600 -2.86 -5.97 14.99
C MET A 600 -1.76 -6.44 14.02
N SER A 601 -2.12 -7.04 12.89
CA SER A 601 -1.19 -7.32 11.81
C SER A 601 -0.88 -6.02 11.04
N PRO A 602 0.36 -5.51 11.05
CA PRO A 602 0.71 -4.28 10.36
C PRO A 602 0.43 -4.33 8.86
N GLN A 603 0.52 -5.51 8.26
CA GLN A 603 0.27 -5.75 6.84
C GLN A 603 -1.20 -5.54 6.47
N LEU A 604 -2.11 -6.16 7.24
CA LEU A 604 -3.56 -6.02 7.02
C LEU A 604 -4.05 -4.62 7.38
N PHE A 605 -3.48 -4.04 8.43
CA PHE A 605 -3.74 -2.65 8.79
C PHE A 605 -3.36 -1.69 7.65
N PHE A 606 -2.18 -1.89 7.05
CA PHE A 606 -1.76 -1.10 5.90
C PHE A 606 -2.71 -1.24 4.70
N CYS A 607 -3.19 -2.46 4.41
CA CYS A 607 -4.21 -2.69 3.38
C CYS A 607 -5.48 -1.87 3.65
N LEU A 608 -5.97 -1.88 4.89
CA LEU A 608 -7.14 -1.10 5.30
C LEU A 608 -6.91 0.40 5.08
N ILE A 609 -5.73 0.91 5.49
CA ILE A 609 -5.35 2.31 5.34
C ILE A 609 -5.30 2.73 3.86
N LEU A 610 -4.72 1.91 2.99
CA LEU A 610 -4.71 2.15 1.54
C LEU A 610 -6.14 2.26 0.98
N VAL A 611 -7.00 1.31 1.33
CA VAL A 611 -8.40 1.27 0.88
C VAL A 611 -9.16 2.51 1.35
N MET A 612 -9.06 2.84 2.64
CA MET A 612 -9.72 4.01 3.22
C MET A 612 -9.21 5.31 2.59
N GLY A 613 -7.91 5.41 2.33
CA GLY A 613 -7.28 6.57 1.70
C GLY A 613 -7.76 6.76 0.25
N ILE A 614 -7.73 5.71 -0.57
CA ILE A 614 -8.16 5.74 -1.97
C ILE A 614 -9.64 6.13 -2.09
N CYS A 615 -10.52 5.48 -1.33
CA CYS A 615 -11.95 5.77 -1.36
C CYS A 615 -12.25 7.18 -0.83
N SER A 616 -11.55 7.61 0.22
CA SER A 616 -11.72 8.94 0.79
C SER A 616 -11.26 10.05 -0.16
N SER A 617 -10.15 9.84 -0.86
CA SER A 617 -9.66 10.76 -1.89
C SER A 617 -10.63 10.83 -3.07
N LEU A 618 -11.08 9.67 -3.59
CA LEU A 618 -12.06 9.62 -4.67
C LEU A 618 -13.37 10.34 -4.31
N ALA A 619 -13.86 10.13 -3.08
CA ALA A 619 -15.05 10.82 -2.59
C ALA A 619 -14.87 12.35 -2.54
N SER A 620 -13.67 12.82 -2.23
CA SER A 620 -13.36 14.27 -2.24
C SER A 620 -13.33 14.82 -3.66
N VAL A 621 -12.69 14.11 -4.60
CA VAL A 621 -12.65 14.50 -6.04
C VAL A 621 -14.08 14.55 -6.61
N CYS A 622 -14.91 13.54 -6.35
CA CYS A 622 -16.30 13.54 -6.80
C CYS A 622 -17.14 14.70 -6.20
N ALA A 623 -16.88 15.07 -4.95
CA ALA A 623 -17.57 16.19 -4.31
C ALA A 623 -17.20 17.54 -4.94
N GLU A 624 -15.92 17.76 -5.22
CA GLU A 624 -15.43 18.99 -5.88
C GLU A 624 -15.98 19.16 -7.29
N GLU A 625 -15.96 18.09 -8.08
CA GLU A 625 -16.56 18.15 -9.44
C GLU A 625 -18.03 18.52 -9.40
N GLN A 626 -18.78 18.05 -8.39
CA GLN A 626 -20.19 18.42 -8.24
C GLN A 626 -20.37 19.87 -7.81
N GLU A 627 -19.49 20.40 -6.97
CA GLU A 627 -19.52 21.82 -6.59
C GLU A 627 -19.25 22.70 -7.79
N VAL A 628 -18.27 22.35 -8.64
CA VAL A 628 -17.98 23.07 -9.89
C VAL A 628 -19.18 23.03 -10.84
N LEU A 629 -19.76 21.85 -11.09
CA LEU A 629 -20.95 21.71 -11.95
C LEU A 629 -22.17 22.46 -11.38
N ALA A 630 -22.30 22.56 -10.06
CA ALA A 630 -23.36 23.31 -9.44
C ALA A 630 -23.15 24.83 -9.55
N ALA A 631 -21.91 25.31 -9.49
CA ALA A 631 -21.53 26.70 -9.70
C ALA A 631 -21.79 27.11 -11.16
N GLU A 632 -21.37 26.29 -12.13
CA GLU A 632 -21.64 26.49 -13.55
C GLU A 632 -23.15 26.62 -13.85
N ARG A 633 -23.99 25.78 -13.21
CA ARG A 633 -25.46 25.85 -13.38
C ARG A 633 -26.07 27.11 -12.77
N ARG A 634 -25.42 27.73 -11.79
CA ARG A 634 -25.85 29.00 -11.19
C ARG A 634 -25.39 30.22 -11.98
N GLY A 635 -24.63 30.04 -13.07
CA GLY A 635 -24.03 31.12 -13.84
C GLY A 635 -22.88 31.81 -13.12
N GLU A 636 -22.45 31.27 -11.97
CA GLU A 636 -21.23 31.65 -11.31
C GLU A 636 -20.11 31.01 -12.14
N THR A 637 -19.53 31.75 -13.10
CA THR A 637 -18.31 31.30 -13.80
C THR A 637 -17.23 31.15 -12.72
N PRO A 638 -16.78 29.93 -12.39
CA PRO A 638 -15.50 29.80 -11.70
C PRO A 638 -14.50 30.47 -12.63
N GLU A 639 -13.63 31.33 -12.12
CA GLU A 639 -12.56 31.95 -12.89
C GLU A 639 -11.87 30.83 -13.68
N GLN A 640 -12.14 30.81 -14.98
CA GLN A 640 -11.96 29.65 -15.88
C GLN A 640 -10.49 29.32 -16.15
N GLU A 641 -9.56 30.17 -15.67
CA GLU A 641 -8.15 29.99 -15.93
C GLU A 641 -7.50 28.86 -15.11
N ASP A 642 -8.06 28.47 -13.98
CA ASP A 642 -7.37 27.50 -13.08
C ASP A 642 -7.91 26.07 -13.14
N CYS A 643 -9.10 25.81 -13.71
CA CYS A 643 -9.68 24.47 -13.79
C CYS A 643 -9.18 23.61 -14.97
N PHE A 644 -8.73 24.21 -16.06
CA PHE A 644 -8.33 23.49 -17.28
C PHE A 644 -6.90 22.92 -17.25
N LEU A 645 -6.02 23.41 -16.37
CA LEU A 645 -4.65 22.88 -16.21
C LEU A 645 -4.58 21.46 -15.58
N TRP A 646 -5.73 20.92 -15.14
CA TRP A 646 -5.80 19.60 -14.52
C TRP A 646 -6.00 18.43 -15.50
N VAL A 647 -6.31 18.70 -16.74
CA VAL A 647 -6.61 17.65 -17.73
C VAL A 647 -5.36 17.23 -18.51
N ASN A 648 -4.34 18.07 -18.59
CA ASN A 648 -3.19 17.88 -19.50
C ASN A 648 -1.81 17.85 -18.82
N THR A 649 -1.69 17.82 -17.49
CA THR A 649 -0.44 17.55 -16.78
C THR A 649 -0.62 16.37 -15.80
#